data_6d18e0155ce8ca400899df77fa502530
#
_entry.id   6d18e0155ce8ca400899df77fa502530
#
_cell.length_a   1.000
_cell.length_b   1.000
_cell.length_c   1.000
_cell.angle_alpha   90.00
_cell.angle_beta   90.00
_cell.angle_gamma   90.00
#
_symmetry.space_group_name_H-M   'P 1'
#
loop_
_entity.id
_entity.type
_entity.pdbx_description
1 polymer ?
#
loop_
_entity_poly.entity_id
_entity_poly.type
_entity_poly.pdbx_seq_one_letter_code
_entity_poly.pdbx_strand_id
1 'polypeptide(L)'
;MALLQPDTARIGHTSGKPAEDRVSDERVFGTPRELREALSKLIGGDQVLHRAIDLVRYASDASPYRLIPQVVVTPRTTGDVVAILKYCRENGRHATFRAAGTSLCGQAQSDDVLIDVRKHWNGMSLADGGNALRARPGVILGHANAFLRKHGRRLGPDPASINACTIGGVIANNSGGMRCKIERNAYHTVRSMTIVLASGTIIDTAQPDAEAAFMRSEPELAQGLLKLRAELIADRPLTDRVRHKYMIRNTNGYRLDALLDADTPLEIFRRLIVGSEGTLAFIAEAVIDTLPTPGATCVTWIPLPSMDEAVALVPGLVSLGAEAVELMMAPALTAAVQAFPGTPHYWMTLDPKAAALLVEFTAADDAELDHIEAAARFLTANANLLQPLDFTRDAKAMEIDWRVREGLIGIIGKGRPEGSALVNEDVCFPPARIAEGAQDLQALLTKHGFLPGVAGHAAFGNLHFTLTPRLDDPADRTRYSAFMDELVELVIDKYDGSLKAEHGTGRNMAPFVRREWGDKATDMMWRIKRLADPYGVLAPDCVLSRDEGIHLQRFKSSPAIDGSEATRCIECGMCEPVCPSRNVTMTPRQRIVVRREMARQPSDSQMFAQLVKEYEYDGIQTCAADGTCAEPCPVSINTGTLIKSFRQRENTDGREMVALAIAKRWRSVETVARVGIGVTDFISRTVGVRALTGLTAVARAALSKDLVPSVPGPMPQKAPGRLPQTSRQGAAAVYFPACINRIFGRAQGMVRRPSLPEALVALSARAGQPLWIPDNVSGLCCSTPWSSKGYRLGHEWMATAIADAMWDWSNAGALPVMIDAVSCTHGLLDDVRTHIDRQRQERFDKIELVDAIVWVHRLLPSLPIKRKLDRAAVHPTCSMIHLGLEEKFIEIARAVADDVVVPIGTTCCGTAGDRGLLHPELVVSATREEKAYLDAHPADVYLSANRTCEMGLQQATGKPYESFIFTLEETTRPDGAAG
;
A
#
# COMPACT_ATOMS: atom_id res chain seq x y z
N MET A 1 -36.45 12.56 -13.01
CA MET A 1 -35.36 12.64 -12.01
C MET A 1 -35.42 11.51 -11.01
N ALA A 2 -36.51 11.16 -10.39
CA ALA A 2 -36.60 10.03 -9.44
C ALA A 2 -36.13 8.67 -10.01
N LEU A 3 -36.37 8.42 -11.32
CA LEU A 3 -35.94 7.22 -12.04
C LEU A 3 -34.41 7.07 -12.19
N LEU A 4 -33.63 8.13 -11.95
CA LEU A 4 -32.17 8.16 -12.11
C LEU A 4 -31.43 8.27 -10.78
N GLN A 5 -32.13 8.30 -9.63
CA GLN A 5 -31.49 8.26 -8.33
C GLN A 5 -31.15 6.83 -7.93
N PRO A 6 -29.96 6.59 -7.32
CA PRO A 6 -29.60 5.28 -6.78
C PRO A 6 -30.53 4.92 -5.62
N ASP A 7 -30.86 3.65 -5.48
CA ASP A 7 -31.61 3.13 -4.35
C ASP A 7 -30.65 2.56 -3.32
N THR A 8 -30.20 3.42 -2.41
CA THR A 8 -29.22 3.06 -1.36
C THR A 8 -29.79 2.03 -0.36
N ALA A 9 -31.11 1.88 -0.25
CA ALA A 9 -31.70 0.83 0.59
C ALA A 9 -31.37 -0.58 0.08
N ARG A 10 -31.00 -0.74 -1.18
CA ARG A 10 -30.60 -2.02 -1.80
C ARG A 10 -29.15 -2.45 -1.51
N ILE A 11 -28.38 -1.65 -0.73
CA ILE A 11 -27.00 -2.05 -0.34
C ILE A 11 -26.98 -3.24 0.64
N GLY A 12 -28.05 -3.95 0.77
CA GLY A 12 -28.19 -5.27 1.37
C GLY A 12 -27.83 -5.35 2.85
N HIS A 13 -28.75 -5.90 3.63
CA HIS A 13 -28.46 -6.36 4.96
C HIS A 13 -27.49 -7.52 4.91
N THR A 14 -26.42 -7.45 5.68
CA THR A 14 -25.64 -8.63 6.02
C THR A 14 -26.51 -9.49 6.96
N SER A 15 -26.60 -10.78 6.67
CA SER A 15 -27.37 -11.75 7.46
C SER A 15 -26.73 -12.13 8.81
N GLY A 16 -25.79 -11.30 9.33
CA GLY A 16 -25.08 -11.55 10.57
C GLY A 16 -25.96 -11.34 11.81
N LYS A 17 -25.76 -12.16 12.85
CA LYS A 17 -26.26 -11.84 14.19
C LYS A 17 -25.53 -10.59 14.70
N PRO A 18 -26.23 -9.68 15.44
CA PRO A 18 -25.54 -8.54 16.04
C PRO A 18 -24.35 -8.99 16.89
N ALA A 19 -23.19 -8.38 16.68
CA ALA A 19 -21.99 -8.73 17.42
C ALA A 19 -21.89 -7.91 18.72
N GLU A 20 -21.26 -8.50 19.74
CA GLU A 20 -21.04 -7.81 21.03
C GLU A 20 -20.11 -6.59 20.88
N ASP A 21 -19.15 -6.64 19.91
CA ASP A 21 -18.21 -5.56 19.62
C ASP A 21 -18.76 -4.48 18.68
N ARG A 22 -20.08 -4.45 18.43
CA ARG A 22 -20.72 -3.40 17.61
C ARG A 22 -20.63 -2.02 18.24
N VAL A 23 -20.63 -0.99 17.42
CA VAL A 23 -20.74 0.39 17.90
C VAL A 23 -22.16 0.66 18.40
N SER A 24 -22.30 1.27 19.58
CA SER A 24 -23.59 1.64 20.17
C SER A 24 -24.30 2.73 19.36
N ASP A 25 -25.63 2.68 19.31
CA ASP A 25 -26.47 3.71 18.68
C ASP A 25 -26.30 5.11 19.32
N GLU A 26 -25.80 5.20 20.55
CA GLU A 26 -25.45 6.47 21.20
C GLU A 26 -24.37 7.25 20.42
N ARG A 27 -23.57 6.54 19.61
CA ARG A 27 -22.52 7.13 18.79
C ARG A 27 -22.97 7.48 17.36
N VAL A 28 -24.24 7.42 17.05
CA VAL A 28 -24.77 7.71 15.71
C VAL A 28 -24.42 9.12 15.21
N PHE A 29 -24.28 10.08 16.13
CA PHE A 29 -23.88 11.45 15.83
C PHE A 29 -22.36 11.65 15.76
N GLY A 30 -21.59 10.59 15.96
CA GLY A 30 -20.12 10.60 15.95
C GLY A 30 -19.52 11.22 17.21
N THR A 31 -18.53 12.09 17.04
CA THR A 31 -17.83 12.78 18.14
C THR A 31 -18.77 13.68 18.95
N PRO A 32 -18.75 13.64 20.29
CA PRO A 32 -19.49 14.56 21.13
C PRO A 32 -19.26 16.02 20.73
N ARG A 33 -20.35 16.80 20.71
CA ARG A 33 -20.35 18.17 20.20
C ARG A 33 -19.29 19.06 20.86
N GLU A 34 -19.19 19.02 22.19
CA GLU A 34 -18.23 19.82 22.95
C GLU A 34 -16.78 19.52 22.54
N LEU A 35 -16.43 18.22 22.45
CA LEU A 35 -15.09 17.79 22.04
C LEU A 35 -14.78 18.23 20.61
N ARG A 36 -15.75 18.09 19.69
CA ARG A 36 -15.61 18.51 18.31
C ARG A 36 -15.36 20.02 18.19
N GLU A 37 -16.20 20.83 18.87
CA GLU A 37 -16.10 22.28 18.83
C GLU A 37 -14.78 22.77 19.45
N ALA A 38 -14.36 22.20 20.58
CA ALA A 38 -13.09 22.52 21.22
C ALA A 38 -11.89 22.25 20.30
N LEU A 39 -11.79 21.05 19.75
CA LEU A 39 -10.67 20.70 18.84
C LEU A 39 -10.74 21.48 17.52
N SER A 40 -11.95 21.72 16.97
CA SER A 40 -12.10 22.51 15.74
C SER A 40 -11.65 23.95 15.92
N LYS A 41 -11.82 24.51 17.12
CA LYS A 41 -11.33 25.86 17.45
C LYS A 41 -9.81 25.91 17.58
N LEU A 42 -9.18 24.83 18.04
CA LEU A 42 -7.74 24.77 18.24
C LEU A 42 -6.96 24.56 16.93
N ILE A 43 -7.41 23.66 16.07
CA ILE A 43 -6.65 23.20 14.90
C ILE A 43 -7.38 23.42 13.56
N GLY A 44 -8.61 23.93 13.58
CA GLY A 44 -9.46 24.05 12.38
C GLY A 44 -10.37 22.83 12.16
N GLY A 45 -11.61 23.11 11.78
CA GLY A 45 -12.67 22.08 11.67
C GLY A 45 -12.42 21.03 10.60
N ASP A 46 -11.66 21.38 9.55
CA ASP A 46 -11.31 20.47 8.45
C ASP A 46 -10.22 19.45 8.83
N GLN A 47 -9.60 19.60 10.00
CA GLN A 47 -8.64 18.67 10.60
C GLN A 47 -9.30 17.72 11.62
N VAL A 48 -10.59 17.90 11.91
CA VAL A 48 -11.34 17.08 12.89
C VAL A 48 -12.33 16.19 12.18
N LEU A 49 -12.03 14.90 12.16
CA LEU A 49 -12.91 13.86 11.61
C LEU A 49 -13.85 13.42 12.72
N HIS A 50 -15.14 13.58 12.53
CA HIS A 50 -16.07 13.52 13.64
C HIS A 50 -17.36 12.73 13.38
N ARG A 51 -17.67 12.36 12.11
CA ARG A 51 -18.88 11.60 11.79
C ARG A 51 -18.76 10.16 12.28
N ALA A 52 -19.89 9.46 12.43
CA ALA A 52 -19.89 8.06 12.84
C ALA A 52 -18.97 7.20 11.95
N ILE A 53 -19.07 7.36 10.66
CA ILE A 53 -18.22 6.64 9.69
C ILE A 53 -16.73 6.96 9.84
N ASP A 54 -16.39 8.19 10.22
CA ASP A 54 -15.01 8.61 10.46
C ASP A 54 -14.40 7.87 11.66
N LEU A 55 -15.17 7.68 12.74
CA LEU A 55 -14.71 6.97 13.92
C LEU A 55 -14.58 5.47 13.64
N VAL A 56 -15.59 4.90 12.99
CA VAL A 56 -15.62 3.46 12.63
C VAL A 56 -14.46 3.07 11.72
N ARG A 57 -14.15 3.84 10.68
CA ARG A 57 -13.08 3.50 9.74
C ARG A 57 -11.68 3.51 10.33
N TYR A 58 -11.50 4.13 11.49
CA TYR A 58 -10.24 4.15 12.25
C TYR A 58 -10.21 3.18 13.43
N ALA A 59 -11.25 2.38 13.61
CA ALA A 59 -11.41 1.50 14.76
C ALA A 59 -10.47 0.31 14.80
N SER A 60 -9.73 0.02 13.72
CA SER A 60 -8.83 -1.13 13.67
C SER A 60 -7.52 -0.82 12.94
N ASP A 61 -6.51 -1.62 13.23
CA ASP A 61 -5.25 -1.75 12.51
C ASP A 61 -5.05 -3.22 12.07
N ALA A 62 -3.80 -3.65 11.83
CA ALA A 62 -3.52 -5.04 11.47
C ALA A 62 -3.59 -6.03 12.65
N SER A 63 -3.70 -5.54 13.88
CA SER A 63 -3.80 -6.36 15.11
C SER A 63 -5.19 -6.98 15.28
N PRO A 64 -5.36 -7.93 16.21
CA PRO A 64 -6.66 -8.53 16.51
C PRO A 64 -7.58 -7.61 17.32
N TYR A 65 -7.17 -6.39 17.64
CA TYR A 65 -7.91 -5.47 18.53
C TYR A 65 -8.80 -4.50 17.78
N ARG A 66 -9.79 -3.95 18.49
CA ARG A 66 -10.72 -2.94 17.98
C ARG A 66 -11.06 -1.91 19.05
N LEU A 67 -10.59 -0.69 18.85
CA LEU A 67 -10.89 0.46 19.71
C LEU A 67 -11.53 1.56 18.86
N ILE A 68 -12.70 2.07 19.32
CA ILE A 68 -13.43 3.12 18.61
C ILE A 68 -13.01 4.47 19.18
N PRO A 69 -12.32 5.32 18.41
CA PRO A 69 -11.92 6.63 18.93
C PRO A 69 -13.13 7.53 19.21
N GLN A 70 -12.99 8.47 20.14
CA GLN A 70 -13.96 9.55 20.35
C GLN A 70 -13.87 10.60 19.26
N VAL A 71 -12.66 10.83 18.74
CA VAL A 71 -12.37 11.76 17.66
C VAL A 71 -11.09 11.33 16.95
N VAL A 72 -11.01 11.62 15.65
CA VAL A 72 -9.77 11.49 14.87
C VAL A 72 -9.34 12.87 14.40
N VAL A 73 -8.08 13.22 14.61
CA VAL A 73 -7.52 14.50 14.18
C VAL A 73 -6.34 14.31 13.23
N THR A 74 -6.21 15.22 12.26
CA THR A 74 -5.16 15.19 11.23
C THR A 74 -4.33 16.47 11.27
N PRO A 75 -3.46 16.65 12.28
CA PRO A 75 -2.70 17.89 12.47
C PRO A 75 -1.79 18.19 11.29
N ARG A 76 -1.62 19.47 10.96
CA ARG A 76 -0.76 19.96 9.86
C ARG A 76 0.61 20.41 10.32
N THR A 77 0.67 20.88 11.55
CA THR A 77 1.86 21.51 12.11
C THR A 77 2.24 20.92 13.47
N THR A 78 3.48 21.14 13.87
CA THR A 78 3.93 20.82 15.23
C THR A 78 3.13 21.58 16.29
N GLY A 79 2.74 22.82 15.98
CA GLY A 79 1.88 23.63 16.86
C GLY A 79 0.49 23.00 17.08
N ASP A 80 -0.11 22.40 16.06
CA ASP A 80 -1.38 21.67 16.20
C ASP A 80 -1.23 20.49 17.16
N VAL A 81 -0.14 19.72 17.04
CA VAL A 81 0.15 18.59 17.95
C VAL A 81 0.30 19.09 19.39
N VAL A 82 1.05 20.17 19.60
CA VAL A 82 1.17 20.79 20.93
C VAL A 82 -0.19 21.19 21.50
N ALA A 83 -1.02 21.83 20.68
CA ALA A 83 -2.36 22.26 21.12
C ALA A 83 -3.25 21.07 21.52
N ILE A 84 -3.21 19.98 20.73
CA ILE A 84 -3.95 18.75 21.02
C ILE A 84 -3.47 18.10 22.33
N LEU A 85 -2.15 17.95 22.52
CA LEU A 85 -1.59 17.33 23.72
C LEU A 85 -1.89 18.14 24.97
N LYS A 86 -1.81 19.48 24.91
CA LYS A 86 -2.20 20.36 26.00
C LYS A 86 -3.68 20.23 26.32
N TYR A 87 -4.54 20.20 25.30
CA TYR A 87 -5.97 19.99 25.49
C TYR A 87 -6.25 18.64 26.17
N CYS A 88 -5.60 17.56 25.73
CA CYS A 88 -5.76 16.24 26.33
C CYS A 88 -5.36 16.27 27.82
N ARG A 89 -4.22 16.86 28.13
CA ARG A 89 -3.75 17.01 29.52
C ARG A 89 -4.74 17.77 30.39
N GLU A 90 -5.22 18.92 29.91
CA GLU A 90 -6.12 19.80 30.68
C GLU A 90 -7.51 19.22 30.89
N ASN A 91 -7.93 18.27 30.03
CA ASN A 91 -9.25 17.66 30.07
C ASN A 91 -9.23 16.17 30.49
N GLY A 92 -8.09 15.66 31.01
CA GLY A 92 -7.96 14.28 31.45
C GLY A 92 -8.16 13.26 30.33
N ARG A 93 -7.79 13.60 29.09
CA ARG A 93 -7.90 12.74 27.92
C ARG A 93 -6.57 12.15 27.53
N HIS A 94 -6.62 11.06 26.77
CA HIS A 94 -5.42 10.47 26.18
C HIS A 94 -5.42 10.53 24.65
N ALA A 95 -4.22 10.47 24.08
CA ALA A 95 -4.00 10.56 22.66
C ALA A 95 -3.09 9.42 22.19
N THR A 96 -3.40 8.84 21.04
CA THR A 96 -2.56 7.85 20.39
C THR A 96 -2.18 8.34 18.99
N PHE A 97 -0.90 8.28 18.65
CA PHE A 97 -0.42 8.59 17.30
C PHE A 97 -0.64 7.39 16.38
N ARG A 98 -1.14 7.69 15.18
CA ARG A 98 -1.32 6.69 14.12
C ARG A 98 -0.55 7.09 12.87
N ALA A 99 0.41 6.27 12.51
CA ALA A 99 1.09 6.27 11.23
C ALA A 99 0.29 5.45 10.19
N ALA A 100 0.87 4.48 9.51
CA ALA A 100 0.15 3.68 8.53
C ALA A 100 -0.90 2.70 9.12
N GLY A 101 -0.83 2.41 10.42
CA GLY A 101 -1.69 1.41 11.05
C GLY A 101 -1.45 0.00 10.51
N THR A 102 -0.19 -0.31 10.19
CA THR A 102 0.29 -1.66 9.83
C THR A 102 0.68 -2.48 11.06
N SER A 103 0.47 -1.93 12.23
CA SER A 103 0.79 -2.48 13.55
C SER A 103 0.05 -3.80 13.81
N LEU A 104 0.79 -4.79 14.33
CA LEU A 104 0.29 -6.14 14.62
C LEU A 104 -0.11 -6.34 16.09
N CYS A 105 0.32 -5.45 16.98
CA CYS A 105 0.14 -5.57 18.43
C CYS A 105 -0.80 -4.52 19.05
N GLY A 106 -1.52 -3.71 18.23
CA GLY A 106 -2.53 -2.76 18.70
C GLY A 106 -1.99 -1.38 19.09
N GLN A 107 -0.78 -1.02 18.69
CA GLN A 107 -0.16 0.28 19.03
C GLN A 107 -0.86 1.48 18.38
N ALA A 108 -1.52 1.28 17.23
CA ALA A 108 -2.05 2.36 16.38
C ALA A 108 -3.55 2.60 16.57
N GLN A 109 -4.12 2.27 17.73
CA GLN A 109 -5.53 2.41 18.06
C GLN A 109 -5.75 3.23 19.32
N SER A 110 -6.92 3.84 19.43
CA SER A 110 -7.35 4.62 20.61
C SER A 110 -8.85 4.48 20.82
N ASP A 111 -9.30 4.56 22.04
CA ASP A 111 -10.71 4.74 22.39
C ASP A 111 -11.01 6.19 22.78
N ASP A 112 -10.06 7.11 22.66
CA ASP A 112 -10.23 8.54 22.89
C ASP A 112 -9.74 9.39 21.68
N VAL A 113 -8.65 10.13 21.77
CA VAL A 113 -8.15 10.97 20.68
C VAL A 113 -7.16 10.17 19.82
N LEU A 114 -7.45 9.99 18.53
CA LEU A 114 -6.54 9.38 17.58
C LEU A 114 -5.93 10.46 16.67
N ILE A 115 -4.60 10.53 16.61
CA ILE A 115 -3.85 11.53 15.83
C ILE A 115 -3.25 10.85 14.60
N ASP A 116 -3.86 11.06 13.41
CA ASP A 116 -3.34 10.53 12.14
C ASP A 116 -2.34 11.49 11.53
N VAL A 117 -1.11 11.03 11.34
CA VAL A 117 0.01 11.85 10.83
C VAL A 117 0.34 11.58 9.35
N ARG A 118 -0.42 10.76 8.62
CA ARG A 118 -0.12 10.42 7.22
C ARG A 118 -0.37 11.56 6.24
N LYS A 119 -1.45 12.30 6.44
CA LYS A 119 -1.98 13.23 5.43
C LYS A 119 -1.09 14.44 5.17
N HIS A 120 -0.41 14.97 6.19
CA HIS A 120 0.27 16.27 6.13
C HIS A 120 1.76 16.22 6.45
N TRP A 121 2.30 15.05 6.77
CA TRP A 121 3.68 14.90 7.26
C TRP A 121 4.57 14.12 6.26
N ASN A 122 4.52 14.50 4.96
CA ASN A 122 5.15 13.78 3.85
C ASN A 122 6.32 14.59 3.24
N GLY A 123 7.25 15.08 4.03
CA GLY A 123 8.43 15.79 3.51
C GLY A 123 9.68 14.97 3.70
N MET A 124 10.58 14.94 2.68
CA MET A 124 11.91 14.33 2.78
C MET A 124 12.92 15.10 1.95
N SER A 125 14.19 15.08 2.38
CA SER A 125 15.33 15.68 1.68
C SER A 125 16.63 14.98 2.06
N LEU A 126 17.62 15.03 1.17
CA LEU A 126 18.97 14.56 1.48
C LEU A 126 19.61 15.47 2.53
N ALA A 127 20.40 14.86 3.40
CA ALA A 127 21.28 15.52 4.33
C ALA A 127 22.69 14.95 4.22
N ASP A 128 23.69 15.71 4.63
CA ASP A 128 25.07 15.27 4.68
C ASP A 128 25.57 14.63 3.36
N GLY A 129 25.33 15.32 2.24
CA GLY A 129 25.74 14.84 0.91
C GLY A 129 25.13 13.51 0.48
N GLY A 130 24.03 13.08 1.09
CA GLY A 130 23.35 11.79 0.83
C GLY A 130 23.65 10.72 1.87
N ASN A 131 24.57 10.96 2.82
CA ASN A 131 24.86 10.00 3.90
C ASN A 131 23.75 9.96 4.96
N ALA A 132 22.81 10.90 4.92
CA ALA A 132 21.63 10.90 5.75
C ALA A 132 20.39 11.37 4.97
N LEU A 133 19.23 10.90 5.43
CA LEU A 133 17.90 11.32 4.97
C LEU A 133 17.22 12.12 6.10
N ARG A 134 16.75 13.31 5.79
CA ARG A 134 15.81 14.05 6.64
C ARG A 134 14.40 13.69 6.18
N ALA A 135 13.55 13.22 7.08
CA ALA A 135 12.20 12.80 6.73
C ALA A 135 11.19 13.10 7.84
N ARG A 136 9.97 13.45 7.43
CA ARG A 136 8.81 13.58 8.32
C ARG A 136 8.12 12.23 8.55
N PRO A 137 7.38 12.06 9.66
CA PRO A 137 6.87 10.77 10.09
C PRO A 137 5.86 10.11 9.13
N GLY A 138 5.19 10.86 8.27
CA GLY A 138 4.24 10.33 7.29
C GLY A 138 4.86 9.84 5.98
N VAL A 139 6.17 9.99 5.77
CA VAL A 139 6.86 9.50 4.57
C VAL A 139 6.85 7.98 4.56
N ILE A 140 6.39 7.37 3.47
CA ILE A 140 6.41 5.92 3.28
C ILE A 140 7.84 5.45 3.09
N LEU A 141 8.24 4.37 3.80
CA LEU A 141 9.61 3.86 3.77
C LEU A 141 10.06 3.46 2.36
N GLY A 142 9.18 2.81 1.58
CA GLY A 142 9.46 2.46 0.18
C GLY A 142 9.70 3.69 -0.70
N HIS A 143 8.96 4.79 -0.48
CA HIS A 143 9.19 6.06 -1.20
C HIS A 143 10.54 6.69 -0.80
N ALA A 144 10.93 6.61 0.48
CA ALA A 144 12.24 7.06 0.93
C ALA A 144 13.36 6.28 0.25
N ASN A 145 13.25 4.94 0.17
CA ASN A 145 14.21 4.11 -0.52
C ASN A 145 14.23 4.35 -2.04
N ALA A 146 13.09 4.58 -2.68
CA ALA A 146 13.03 4.95 -4.09
C ALA A 146 13.73 6.31 -4.36
N PHE A 147 13.58 7.26 -3.43
CA PHE A 147 14.29 8.53 -3.49
C PHE A 147 15.81 8.36 -3.33
N LEU A 148 16.24 7.57 -2.36
CA LEU A 148 17.65 7.32 -2.06
C LEU A 148 18.38 6.49 -3.14
N ARG A 149 17.67 5.57 -3.81
CA ARG A 149 18.25 4.70 -4.86
C ARG A 149 18.92 5.48 -5.98
N LYS A 150 18.38 6.64 -6.36
CA LYS A 150 19.00 7.55 -7.36
C LYS A 150 20.35 8.10 -6.91
N HIS A 151 20.66 7.99 -5.64
CA HIS A 151 21.93 8.43 -5.04
C HIS A 151 22.80 7.25 -4.60
N GLY A 152 22.48 6.01 -5.05
CA GLY A 152 23.19 4.81 -4.64
C GLY A 152 23.05 4.49 -3.14
N ARG A 153 21.95 4.89 -2.51
CA ARG A 153 21.74 4.77 -1.05
C ARG A 153 20.41 4.09 -0.72
N ARG A 154 20.29 3.54 0.51
CA ARG A 154 19.09 2.95 1.08
C ARG A 154 19.04 3.17 2.61
N LEU A 155 17.87 2.94 3.22
CA LEU A 155 17.72 2.87 4.67
C LEU A 155 17.97 1.43 5.16
N GLY A 156 18.30 1.29 6.45
CA GLY A 156 18.57 -0.01 7.07
C GLY A 156 17.32 -0.88 7.28
N PRO A 157 16.24 -0.37 7.91
CA PRO A 157 15.01 -1.13 8.10
C PRO A 157 14.32 -1.52 6.79
N ASP A 158 13.91 -2.79 6.67
CA ASP A 158 13.23 -3.34 5.50
C ASP A 158 12.05 -4.28 5.86
N PRO A 159 11.12 -3.83 6.72
CA PRO A 159 9.99 -4.67 7.11
C PRO A 159 9.13 -5.06 5.90
N ALA A 160 8.44 -6.20 5.95
CA ALA A 160 7.54 -6.66 4.89
C ALA A 160 6.45 -5.62 4.52
N SER A 161 6.18 -4.67 5.40
CA SER A 161 5.27 -3.54 5.15
C SER A 161 5.93 -2.32 4.49
N ILE A 162 7.14 -2.43 3.96
CA ILE A 162 7.97 -1.32 3.43
C ILE A 162 7.21 -0.36 2.51
N ASN A 163 6.30 -0.87 1.68
CA ASN A 163 5.50 -0.08 0.74
C ASN A 163 4.26 0.59 1.38
N ALA A 164 4.04 0.40 2.70
CA ALA A 164 2.91 0.97 3.41
C ALA A 164 3.31 1.65 4.72
N CYS A 165 4.25 1.09 5.50
CA CYS A 165 4.72 1.67 6.75
C CYS A 165 5.40 3.02 6.49
N THR A 166 5.36 3.88 7.52
CA THR A 166 5.96 5.22 7.41
C THR A 166 7.13 5.38 8.36
N ILE A 167 8.01 6.33 8.05
CA ILE A 167 9.24 6.61 8.82
C ILE A 167 8.95 6.76 10.32
N GLY A 168 7.91 7.52 10.69
CA GLY A 168 7.55 7.69 12.10
C GLY A 168 7.14 6.37 12.78
N GLY A 169 6.40 5.51 12.07
CA GLY A 169 6.04 4.19 12.56
C GLY A 169 7.25 3.26 12.69
N VAL A 170 8.14 3.27 11.70
CA VAL A 170 9.38 2.48 11.70
C VAL A 170 10.28 2.84 12.89
N ILE A 171 10.44 4.14 13.18
CA ILE A 171 11.24 4.60 14.32
C ILE A 171 10.53 4.26 15.64
N ALA A 172 9.23 4.58 15.75
CA ALA A 172 8.47 4.34 16.97
C ALA A 172 8.40 2.86 17.36
N ASN A 173 8.43 1.96 16.39
CA ASN A 173 8.41 0.50 16.60
C ASN A 173 9.82 -0.12 16.63
N ASN A 174 10.87 0.60 16.19
CA ASN A 174 12.20 0.06 15.89
C ASN A 174 12.10 -1.16 14.94
N SER A 175 11.34 -1.02 13.86
CA SER A 175 11.04 -2.11 12.93
C SER A 175 12.31 -2.68 12.32
N GLY A 176 12.36 -4.00 12.19
CA GLY A 176 13.44 -4.72 11.55
C GLY A 176 13.16 -5.04 10.08
N GLY A 177 13.20 -6.32 9.75
CA GLY A 177 13.01 -6.87 8.42
C GLY A 177 14.02 -7.97 8.10
N MET A 178 14.07 -8.38 6.84
CA MET A 178 14.85 -9.55 6.41
C MET A 178 16.34 -9.28 6.36
N ARG A 179 16.76 -8.07 5.96
CA ARG A 179 18.15 -7.63 5.78
C ARG A 179 18.61 -6.67 6.88
N CYS A 180 17.69 -6.26 7.75
CA CYS A 180 17.99 -5.32 8.82
C CYS A 180 18.73 -5.99 9.97
N LYS A 181 20.06 -5.92 9.97
CA LYS A 181 20.88 -6.32 11.11
C LYS A 181 20.63 -5.38 12.29
N ILE A 182 20.96 -5.82 13.53
CA ILE A 182 20.75 -5.02 14.75
C ILE A 182 21.41 -3.65 14.62
N GLU A 183 22.64 -3.60 14.11
CA GLU A 183 23.42 -2.37 13.92
C GLU A 183 22.90 -1.43 12.81
N ARG A 184 21.89 -1.87 12.06
CA ARG A 184 21.29 -1.10 10.97
C ARG A 184 19.84 -0.72 11.21
N ASN A 185 19.28 -1.07 12.37
CA ASN A 185 17.91 -0.70 12.72
C ASN A 185 17.77 0.79 13.06
N ALA A 186 16.56 1.26 13.30
CA ALA A 186 16.30 2.68 13.57
C ALA A 186 17.04 3.18 14.82
N TYR A 187 17.23 2.34 15.84
CA TYR A 187 17.95 2.70 17.07
C TYR A 187 19.39 3.14 16.82
N HIS A 188 20.07 2.48 15.88
CA HIS A 188 21.47 2.78 15.54
C HIS A 188 21.62 3.80 14.42
N THR A 189 20.59 3.97 13.56
CA THR A 189 20.70 4.81 12.37
C THR A 189 20.01 6.17 12.51
N VAL A 190 19.11 6.38 13.48
CA VAL A 190 18.54 7.71 13.73
C VAL A 190 19.60 8.62 14.37
N ARG A 191 19.99 9.67 13.63
CA ARG A 191 21.01 10.64 14.03
C ARG A 191 20.45 11.72 14.94
N SER A 192 19.30 12.28 14.58
CA SER A 192 18.62 13.34 15.33
C SER A 192 17.12 13.34 15.05
N MET A 193 16.35 14.00 15.91
CA MET A 193 14.90 14.14 15.78
C MET A 193 14.44 15.52 16.23
N THR A 194 13.35 16.01 15.63
CA THR A 194 12.49 17.03 16.23
C THR A 194 11.33 16.33 16.91
N ILE A 195 11.15 16.52 18.20
CA ILE A 195 10.16 15.85 19.03
C ILE A 195 9.23 16.82 19.74
N VAL A 196 8.03 16.35 20.08
CA VAL A 196 7.08 17.04 20.95
C VAL A 196 6.77 16.14 22.14
N LEU A 197 7.05 16.64 23.35
CA LEU A 197 6.78 15.94 24.60
C LEU A 197 5.31 16.06 25.02
N ALA A 198 4.86 15.24 25.97
CA ALA A 198 3.53 15.32 26.56
C ALA A 198 3.23 16.69 27.21
N SER A 199 4.26 17.39 27.69
CA SER A 199 4.17 18.75 28.21
C SER A 199 3.78 19.79 27.13
N GLY A 200 4.01 19.46 25.85
CA GLY A 200 3.93 20.37 24.70
C GLY A 200 5.28 21.05 24.38
N THR A 201 6.36 20.69 25.06
CA THR A 201 7.71 21.18 24.75
C THR A 201 8.20 20.59 23.43
N ILE A 202 8.79 21.43 22.58
CA ILE A 202 9.39 21.03 21.30
C ILE A 202 10.90 21.06 21.46
N ILE A 203 11.56 19.99 21.11
CA ILE A 203 13.03 19.87 21.11
C ILE A 203 13.48 19.38 19.73
N ASP A 204 14.40 20.11 19.10
CA ASP A 204 15.17 19.65 17.95
C ASP A 204 16.56 19.21 18.45
N THR A 205 16.79 17.90 18.50
CA THR A 205 18.02 17.32 19.05
C THR A 205 19.26 17.61 18.18
N ALA A 206 19.09 18.16 16.97
CA ALA A 206 20.19 18.55 16.09
C ALA A 206 20.78 19.94 16.44
N GLN A 207 20.08 20.75 17.25
CA GLN A 207 20.56 22.10 17.61
C GLN A 207 21.76 22.03 18.56
N PRO A 208 22.76 22.92 18.40
CA PRO A 208 23.95 22.89 19.24
C PRO A 208 23.68 23.10 20.75
N ASP A 209 22.61 23.80 21.11
CA ASP A 209 22.19 24.06 22.48
C ASP A 209 21.04 23.17 22.98
N ALA A 210 20.67 22.15 22.19
CA ALA A 210 19.52 21.27 22.47
C ALA A 210 19.59 20.62 23.86
N GLU A 211 20.76 20.14 24.26
CA GLU A 211 20.98 19.54 25.58
C GLU A 211 20.66 20.53 26.71
N ALA A 212 21.21 21.74 26.62
CA ALA A 212 20.96 22.79 27.62
C ALA A 212 19.50 23.27 27.60
N ALA A 213 18.88 23.32 26.43
CA ALA A 213 17.46 23.64 26.27
C ALA A 213 16.57 22.58 26.92
N PHE A 214 16.87 21.30 26.71
CA PHE A 214 16.17 20.18 27.31
C PHE A 214 16.27 20.19 28.85
N MET A 215 17.47 20.39 29.38
CA MET A 215 17.69 20.48 30.83
C MET A 215 16.94 21.65 31.48
N ARG A 216 16.76 22.77 30.77
CA ARG A 216 15.99 23.91 31.25
C ARG A 216 14.48 23.71 31.15
N SER A 217 14.00 23.17 30.06
CA SER A 217 12.55 23.02 29.80
C SER A 217 11.93 21.82 30.49
N GLU A 218 12.70 20.74 30.67
CA GLU A 218 12.26 19.46 31.23
C GLU A 218 13.21 18.94 32.31
N PRO A 219 13.47 19.76 33.38
CA PRO A 219 14.49 19.44 34.38
C PRO A 219 14.23 18.15 35.15
N GLU A 220 12.98 17.81 35.44
CA GLU A 220 12.62 16.60 36.15
C GLU A 220 12.90 15.35 35.30
N LEU A 221 12.56 15.39 34.00
CA LEU A 221 12.85 14.32 33.06
C LEU A 221 14.37 14.15 32.92
N ALA A 222 15.10 15.23 32.68
CA ALA A 222 16.55 15.20 32.47
C ALA A 222 17.29 14.63 33.70
N GLN A 223 16.97 15.12 34.91
CA GLN A 223 17.58 14.62 36.14
C GLN A 223 17.15 13.20 36.48
N GLY A 224 15.88 12.86 36.20
CA GLY A 224 15.35 11.53 36.39
C GLY A 224 16.07 10.48 35.52
N LEU A 225 16.36 10.81 34.26
CA LEU A 225 17.11 9.93 33.33
C LEU A 225 18.54 9.71 33.81
N LEU A 226 19.25 10.77 34.26
CA LEU A 226 20.60 10.64 34.81
C LEU A 226 20.62 9.79 36.08
N LYS A 227 19.60 9.92 36.93
CA LYS A 227 19.46 9.08 38.14
C LYS A 227 19.23 7.63 37.78
N LEU A 228 18.32 7.34 36.85
CA LEU A 228 18.06 5.99 36.35
C LEU A 228 19.31 5.36 35.74
N ARG A 229 20.06 6.12 34.95
CA ARG A 229 21.36 5.69 34.42
C ARG A 229 22.35 5.30 35.52
N ALA A 230 22.51 6.15 36.54
CA ALA A 230 23.40 5.89 37.66
C ALA A 230 22.99 4.63 38.44
N GLU A 231 21.68 4.45 38.69
CA GLU A 231 21.11 3.27 39.34
C GLU A 231 21.38 1.99 38.51
N LEU A 232 21.17 2.05 37.17
CA LEU A 232 21.41 0.91 36.29
C LEU A 232 22.89 0.52 36.28
N ILE A 233 23.81 1.46 36.16
CA ILE A 233 25.27 1.21 36.14
C ILE A 233 25.75 0.66 37.48
N ALA A 234 25.15 1.09 38.58
CA ALA A 234 25.49 0.59 39.92
C ALA A 234 25.00 -0.85 40.19
N ASP A 235 23.90 -1.26 39.52
CA ASP A 235 23.36 -2.63 39.58
C ASP A 235 23.96 -3.48 38.45
N ARG A 236 25.13 -4.02 38.68
CA ARG A 236 25.89 -4.82 37.69
C ARG A 236 25.09 -6.01 37.14
N PRO A 237 24.39 -6.82 37.96
CA PRO A 237 23.54 -7.89 37.41
C PRO A 237 22.45 -7.40 36.44
N LEU A 238 21.84 -6.25 36.74
CA LEU A 238 20.83 -5.65 35.86
C LEU A 238 21.48 -5.09 34.59
N THR A 239 22.64 -4.45 34.68
CA THR A 239 23.42 -3.99 33.51
C THR A 239 23.77 -5.16 32.58
N ASP A 240 24.27 -6.25 33.13
CA ASP A 240 24.62 -7.44 32.34
C ASP A 240 23.37 -8.08 31.72
N ARG A 241 22.23 -8.09 32.43
CA ARG A 241 20.93 -8.52 31.90
C ARG A 241 20.48 -7.67 30.72
N VAL A 242 20.53 -6.35 30.84
CA VAL A 242 20.15 -5.41 29.77
C VAL A 242 21.02 -5.63 28.53
N ARG A 243 22.34 -5.70 28.69
CA ARG A 243 23.26 -5.97 27.58
C ARG A 243 22.95 -7.30 26.90
N HIS A 244 22.76 -8.37 27.69
CA HIS A 244 22.45 -9.70 27.18
C HIS A 244 21.17 -9.70 26.30
N LYS A 245 20.09 -9.06 26.78
CA LYS A 245 18.80 -9.01 26.06
C LYS A 245 18.85 -8.27 24.73
N TYR A 246 19.77 -7.34 24.55
CA TYR A 246 19.95 -6.63 23.28
C TYR A 246 21.06 -7.20 22.38
N MET A 247 21.66 -8.33 22.73
CA MET A 247 22.46 -9.12 21.79
C MET A 247 21.62 -9.85 20.74
N ILE A 248 20.32 -9.98 20.99
CA ILE A 248 19.33 -10.50 20.06
C ILE A 248 18.32 -9.39 19.69
N ARG A 249 17.50 -9.60 18.66
CA ARG A 249 16.41 -8.67 18.36
C ARG A 249 15.42 -8.64 19.51
N ASN A 250 15.14 -7.44 20.01
CA ASN A 250 14.21 -7.25 21.12
C ASN A 250 13.51 -5.89 21.00
N THR A 251 12.20 -5.92 20.88
CA THR A 251 11.33 -4.75 20.87
C THR A 251 10.26 -4.82 21.97
N ASN A 252 10.50 -5.66 23.00
CA ASN A 252 9.57 -5.79 24.13
C ASN A 252 9.97 -4.86 25.30
N GLY A 253 9.10 -3.91 25.63
CA GLY A 253 9.37 -2.88 26.63
C GLY A 253 10.20 -1.71 26.08
N TYR A 254 10.59 -0.78 26.95
CA TYR A 254 11.46 0.33 26.57
C TYR A 254 12.92 -0.09 26.54
N ARG A 255 13.67 0.49 25.62
CA ARG A 255 15.09 0.21 25.41
C ARG A 255 15.97 0.72 26.56
N LEU A 256 16.16 -0.12 27.57
CA LEU A 256 16.99 0.23 28.74
C LEU A 256 18.48 0.38 28.41
N ASP A 257 18.96 -0.21 27.31
CA ASP A 257 20.31 -0.01 26.81
C ASP A 257 20.60 1.46 26.43
N ALA A 258 19.57 2.27 26.13
CA ALA A 258 19.71 3.70 25.95
C ALA A 258 20.36 4.41 27.15
N LEU A 259 20.13 3.89 28.37
CA LEU A 259 20.77 4.38 29.59
C LEU A 259 22.25 3.99 29.69
N LEU A 260 22.69 3.01 28.92
CA LEU A 260 24.08 2.55 28.88
C LEU A 260 24.87 3.13 27.71
N ASP A 261 24.16 3.39 26.59
CA ASP A 261 24.76 3.79 25.32
C ASP A 261 24.91 5.32 25.19
N ALA A 262 24.42 6.08 26.15
CA ALA A 262 24.50 7.54 26.14
C ALA A 262 24.80 8.11 27.53
N ASP A 263 25.46 9.27 27.55
CA ASP A 263 25.90 9.92 28.79
C ASP A 263 25.08 11.17 29.14
N THR A 264 24.43 11.78 28.16
CA THR A 264 23.64 13.00 28.36
C THR A 264 22.14 12.70 28.35
N PRO A 265 21.34 13.44 29.14
CA PRO A 265 19.92 13.14 29.28
C PRO A 265 19.12 13.27 27.97
N LEU A 266 19.44 14.22 27.10
CA LEU A 266 18.76 14.35 25.82
C LEU A 266 19.09 13.20 24.88
N GLU A 267 20.35 12.79 24.81
CA GLU A 267 20.76 11.64 23.97
C GLU A 267 20.16 10.33 24.47
N ILE A 268 20.09 10.12 25.80
CA ILE A 268 19.37 8.99 26.41
C ILE A 268 17.91 9.03 25.97
N PHE A 269 17.26 10.20 26.08
CA PHE A 269 15.85 10.31 25.75
C PHE A 269 15.58 10.10 24.26
N ARG A 270 16.42 10.65 23.39
CA ARG A 270 16.34 10.41 21.94
C ARG A 270 16.36 8.94 21.59
N ARG A 271 17.25 8.17 22.24
CA ARG A 271 17.35 6.71 22.05
C ARG A 271 16.16 5.97 22.61
N LEU A 272 15.61 6.38 23.77
CA LEU A 272 14.41 5.80 24.38
C LEU A 272 13.16 6.00 23.52
N ILE A 273 13.09 7.03 22.70
CA ILE A 273 11.96 7.27 21.78
C ILE A 273 11.89 6.21 20.70
N VAL A 274 13.03 5.65 20.25
CA VAL A 274 13.06 4.56 19.28
C VAL A 274 12.55 3.28 19.95
N GLY A 275 11.49 2.69 19.40
CA GLY A 275 10.82 1.53 19.98
C GLY A 275 9.84 1.86 21.12
N SER A 276 9.55 3.15 21.37
CA SER A 276 8.59 3.55 22.41
C SER A 276 7.15 3.55 21.97
N GLU A 277 6.87 3.25 20.71
CA GLU A 277 5.52 3.14 20.14
C GLU A 277 4.66 4.40 20.34
N GLY A 278 5.31 5.58 20.37
CA GLY A 278 4.62 6.86 20.56
C GLY A 278 4.14 7.13 21.98
N THR A 279 4.57 6.35 22.96
CA THR A 279 4.16 6.50 24.37
C THR A 279 5.03 7.49 25.18
N LEU A 280 6.17 7.95 24.63
CA LEU A 280 7.07 8.88 25.30
C LEU A 280 7.08 10.27 24.67
N ALA A 281 6.96 10.37 23.35
CA ALA A 281 6.92 11.64 22.62
C ALA A 281 6.35 11.45 21.21
N PHE A 282 5.99 12.56 20.55
CA PHE A 282 5.72 12.62 19.11
C PHE A 282 7.00 12.93 18.33
N ILE A 283 7.24 12.19 17.25
CA ILE A 283 8.35 12.42 16.30
C ILE A 283 7.82 13.32 15.17
N ALA A 284 8.25 14.57 15.11
CA ALA A 284 7.85 15.52 14.08
C ALA A 284 8.72 15.44 12.81
N GLU A 285 10.00 15.12 12.99
CA GLU A 285 10.99 14.94 11.93
C GLU A 285 12.15 14.09 12.46
N ALA A 286 12.79 13.31 11.59
CA ALA A 286 14.01 12.58 11.92
C ALA A 286 15.06 12.73 10.82
N VAL A 287 16.34 12.68 11.22
CA VAL A 287 17.50 12.53 10.35
C VAL A 287 18.07 11.14 10.57
N ILE A 288 18.14 10.35 9.50
CA ILE A 288 18.46 8.92 9.56
C ILE A 288 19.66 8.67 8.67
N ASP A 289 20.66 7.94 9.17
CA ASP A 289 21.83 7.50 8.39
C ASP A 289 21.38 6.56 7.26
N THR A 290 22.01 6.74 6.10
CA THR A 290 21.75 5.89 4.94
C THR A 290 22.89 4.90 4.73
N LEU A 291 22.60 3.78 4.10
CA LEU A 291 23.56 2.75 3.75
C LEU A 291 23.84 2.80 2.23
N PRO A 292 25.04 2.45 1.75
CA PRO A 292 25.27 2.29 0.33
C PRO A 292 24.41 1.14 -0.23
N THR A 293 23.99 1.26 -1.49
CA THR A 293 23.39 0.15 -2.22
C THR A 293 24.51 -0.85 -2.61
N PRO A 294 24.33 -2.17 -2.42
CA PRO A 294 25.31 -3.16 -2.85
C PRO A 294 25.63 -3.05 -4.35
N GLY A 295 26.87 -3.34 -4.71
CA GLY A 295 27.29 -3.36 -6.12
C GLY A 295 26.82 -4.61 -6.86
N ALA A 296 26.84 -5.77 -6.18
CA ALA A 296 26.36 -7.05 -6.69
C ALA A 296 25.56 -7.79 -5.62
N THR A 297 24.59 -8.58 -6.08
CA THR A 297 23.69 -9.36 -5.19
C THR A 297 23.39 -10.70 -5.86
N CYS A 298 23.37 -11.78 -5.09
CA CYS A 298 22.82 -13.07 -5.52
C CYS A 298 21.90 -13.67 -4.46
N VAL A 299 20.99 -14.52 -4.92
CA VAL A 299 20.06 -15.28 -4.09
C VAL A 299 20.14 -16.75 -4.44
N THR A 300 19.98 -17.62 -3.42
CA THR A 300 19.88 -19.07 -3.61
C THR A 300 18.90 -19.69 -2.64
N TRP A 301 18.22 -20.75 -3.07
CA TRP A 301 17.49 -21.65 -2.19
C TRP A 301 18.36 -22.83 -1.78
N ILE A 302 18.37 -23.17 -0.50
CA ILE A 302 19.06 -24.33 0.06
C ILE A 302 18.00 -25.28 0.64
N PRO A 303 17.44 -26.20 -0.13
CA PRO A 303 16.46 -27.15 0.36
C PRO A 303 17.11 -28.35 1.04
N LEU A 304 16.64 -28.70 2.24
CA LEU A 304 17.19 -29.73 3.12
C LEU A 304 16.08 -30.68 3.63
N PRO A 305 16.41 -31.93 3.99
CA PRO A 305 15.42 -32.92 4.44
C PRO A 305 14.69 -32.55 5.72
N SER A 306 15.29 -31.69 6.56
CA SER A 306 14.74 -31.31 7.85
C SER A 306 15.10 -29.87 8.24
N MET A 307 14.31 -29.34 9.17
CA MET A 307 14.57 -28.02 9.77
C MET A 307 15.92 -28.02 10.52
N ASP A 308 16.28 -29.09 11.20
CA ASP A 308 17.55 -29.18 11.95
C ASP A 308 18.77 -29.04 11.04
N GLU A 309 18.73 -29.76 9.89
CA GLU A 309 19.80 -29.65 8.91
C GLU A 309 19.87 -28.25 8.30
N ALA A 310 18.70 -27.62 8.06
CA ALA A 310 18.66 -26.25 7.57
C ALA A 310 19.26 -25.26 8.55
N VAL A 311 18.84 -25.32 9.82
CA VAL A 311 19.33 -24.38 10.84
C VAL A 311 20.81 -24.61 11.18
N ALA A 312 21.31 -25.83 11.09
CA ALA A 312 22.74 -26.13 11.30
C ALA A 312 23.67 -25.36 10.34
N LEU A 313 23.18 -24.99 9.14
CA LEU A 313 23.96 -24.21 8.18
C LEU A 313 23.98 -22.70 8.48
N VAL A 314 22.99 -22.20 9.24
CA VAL A 314 22.80 -20.75 9.44
C VAL A 314 24.05 -20.05 10.00
N PRO A 315 24.76 -20.55 11.06
CA PRO A 315 25.94 -19.87 11.57
C PRO A 315 27.06 -19.76 10.53
N GLY A 316 27.23 -20.79 9.69
CA GLY A 316 28.22 -20.78 8.61
C GLY A 316 27.87 -19.75 7.54
N LEU A 317 26.62 -19.69 7.12
CA LEU A 317 26.13 -18.70 6.12
C LEU A 317 26.28 -17.27 6.64
N VAL A 318 25.94 -17.03 7.91
CA VAL A 318 26.12 -15.72 8.55
C VAL A 318 27.60 -15.34 8.61
N SER A 319 28.49 -16.30 8.91
CA SER A 319 29.94 -16.06 8.94
C SER A 319 30.53 -15.75 7.57
N LEU A 320 29.89 -16.21 6.48
CA LEU A 320 30.21 -15.84 5.10
C LEU A 320 29.66 -14.46 4.70
N GLY A 321 28.99 -13.75 5.61
CA GLY A 321 28.49 -12.42 5.36
C GLY A 321 27.09 -12.39 4.72
N ALA A 322 26.31 -13.47 4.81
CA ALA A 322 24.93 -13.46 4.31
C ALA A 322 24.18 -12.21 4.81
N GLU A 323 23.54 -11.52 3.88
CA GLU A 323 22.73 -10.33 4.17
C GLU A 323 21.38 -10.75 4.77
N ALA A 324 20.81 -11.85 4.27
CA ALA A 324 19.61 -12.47 4.81
C ALA A 324 19.71 -14.00 4.75
N VAL A 325 19.15 -14.68 5.75
CA VAL A 325 18.95 -16.14 5.79
C VAL A 325 17.53 -16.40 6.32
N GLU A 326 16.62 -16.77 5.41
CA GLU A 326 15.21 -16.93 5.69
C GLU A 326 14.83 -18.40 5.74
N LEU A 327 14.31 -18.85 6.88
CA LEU A 327 13.84 -20.23 7.06
C LEU A 327 12.40 -20.37 6.60
N MET A 328 12.13 -21.38 5.79
CA MET A 328 10.79 -21.76 5.34
C MET A 328 10.58 -23.27 5.36
N MET A 329 9.41 -23.70 5.85
CA MET A 329 9.02 -25.11 5.88
C MET A 329 8.39 -25.55 4.56
N ALA A 330 8.55 -26.82 4.18
CA ALA A 330 8.00 -27.38 2.93
C ALA A 330 6.52 -27.13 2.68
N PRO A 331 5.60 -27.19 3.66
CA PRO A 331 4.19 -26.86 3.42
C PRO A 331 3.97 -25.44 2.87
N ALA A 332 4.77 -24.49 3.33
CA ALA A 332 4.69 -23.11 2.83
C ALA A 332 5.22 -22.98 1.39
N LEU A 333 6.31 -23.69 1.06
CA LEU A 333 6.87 -23.75 -0.31
C LEU A 333 5.91 -24.44 -1.28
N THR A 334 5.31 -25.55 -0.88
CA THR A 334 4.28 -26.25 -1.68
C THR A 334 3.09 -25.34 -1.99
N ALA A 335 2.60 -24.62 -0.99
CA ALA A 335 1.51 -23.65 -1.19
C ALA A 335 1.92 -22.48 -2.10
N ALA A 336 3.19 -22.08 -2.07
CA ALA A 336 3.72 -21.00 -2.91
C ALA A 336 3.71 -21.36 -4.40
N VAL A 337 3.89 -22.64 -4.79
CA VAL A 337 3.85 -23.06 -6.20
C VAL A 337 2.52 -22.72 -6.86
N GLN A 338 1.42 -22.82 -6.13
CA GLN A 338 0.10 -22.48 -6.64
C GLN A 338 -0.16 -20.98 -6.68
N ALA A 339 0.50 -20.24 -5.80
CA ALA A 339 0.27 -18.81 -5.63
C ALA A 339 1.18 -17.92 -6.50
N PHE A 340 2.40 -18.38 -6.81
CA PHE A 340 3.43 -17.58 -7.49
C PHE A 340 3.96 -18.30 -8.74
N PRO A 341 3.57 -17.84 -9.95
CA PRO A 341 4.15 -18.34 -11.20
C PRO A 341 5.67 -18.14 -11.25
N GLY A 342 6.38 -19.14 -11.77
CA GLY A 342 7.84 -19.12 -11.89
C GLY A 342 8.59 -19.77 -10.72
N THR A 343 7.89 -20.24 -9.68
CA THR A 343 8.49 -21.00 -8.57
C THR A 343 8.93 -22.40 -8.99
N PRO A 344 9.95 -22.99 -8.35
CA PRO A 344 10.44 -24.32 -8.68
C PRO A 344 9.37 -25.41 -8.51
N HIS A 345 9.10 -26.18 -9.56
CA HIS A 345 8.03 -27.19 -9.55
C HIS A 345 8.28 -28.35 -8.59
N TYR A 346 9.54 -28.66 -8.26
CA TYR A 346 9.89 -29.71 -7.31
C TYR A 346 9.40 -29.46 -5.89
N TRP A 347 9.05 -28.22 -5.53
CA TRP A 347 8.47 -27.91 -4.22
C TRP A 347 7.13 -28.64 -3.96
N MET A 348 6.44 -29.06 -5.02
CA MET A 348 5.22 -29.86 -4.90
C MET A 348 5.46 -31.26 -4.32
N THR A 349 6.69 -31.76 -4.40
CA THR A 349 7.06 -33.13 -4.01
C THR A 349 7.95 -33.18 -2.77
N LEU A 350 8.19 -32.05 -2.09
CA LEU A 350 8.96 -32.02 -0.86
C LEU A 350 8.26 -32.80 0.26
N ASP A 351 9.05 -33.52 1.06
CA ASP A 351 8.56 -34.10 2.32
C ASP A 351 8.06 -32.97 3.24
N PRO A 352 6.92 -33.12 3.91
CA PRO A 352 6.41 -32.10 4.83
C PRO A 352 7.38 -31.69 5.94
N LYS A 353 8.34 -32.52 6.30
CA LYS A 353 9.40 -32.23 7.29
C LYS A 353 10.56 -31.43 6.71
N ALA A 354 10.67 -31.38 5.39
CA ALA A 354 11.72 -30.63 4.73
C ALA A 354 11.61 -29.14 5.01
N ALA A 355 12.76 -28.47 4.97
CA ALA A 355 12.85 -27.02 5.11
C ALA A 355 13.80 -26.46 4.04
N ALA A 356 13.66 -25.20 3.73
CA ALA A 356 14.61 -24.51 2.87
C ALA A 356 15.05 -23.19 3.48
N LEU A 357 16.27 -22.80 3.19
CA LEU A 357 16.80 -21.46 3.47
C LEU A 357 16.81 -20.67 2.16
N LEU A 358 16.20 -19.49 2.17
CA LEU A 358 16.43 -18.47 1.16
C LEU A 358 17.59 -17.60 1.66
N VAL A 359 18.69 -17.57 0.91
CA VAL A 359 19.91 -16.87 1.32
C VAL A 359 20.26 -15.81 0.30
N GLU A 360 20.50 -14.59 0.78
CA GLU A 360 20.98 -13.46 -0.02
C GLU A 360 22.40 -13.10 0.39
N PHE A 361 23.29 -12.96 -0.59
CA PHE A 361 24.61 -12.39 -0.41
C PHE A 361 24.74 -11.11 -1.22
N THR A 362 25.50 -10.16 -0.67
CA THR A 362 25.81 -8.89 -1.31
C THR A 362 27.30 -8.63 -1.28
N ALA A 363 27.82 -8.00 -2.34
CA ALA A 363 29.24 -7.69 -2.47
C ALA A 363 29.45 -6.32 -3.13
N ALA A 364 30.68 -5.83 -3.13
CA ALA A 364 31.04 -4.60 -3.83
C ALA A 364 31.00 -4.78 -5.35
N ASP A 365 31.34 -5.97 -5.85
CA ASP A 365 31.31 -6.33 -7.26
C ASP A 365 31.06 -7.84 -7.47
N ASP A 366 30.96 -8.23 -8.75
CA ASP A 366 30.72 -9.62 -9.14
C ASP A 366 31.88 -10.56 -8.78
N ALA A 367 33.13 -10.08 -8.77
CA ALA A 367 34.30 -10.89 -8.48
C ALA A 367 34.33 -11.30 -6.99
N GLU A 368 34.01 -10.38 -6.08
CA GLU A 368 33.84 -10.68 -4.66
C GLU A 368 32.66 -11.66 -4.46
N LEU A 369 31.58 -11.47 -5.19
CA LEU A 369 30.39 -12.33 -5.11
C LEU A 369 30.70 -13.76 -5.58
N ASP A 370 31.52 -13.95 -6.63
CA ASP A 370 31.98 -15.27 -7.09
C ASP A 370 32.76 -16.03 -5.99
N HIS A 371 33.57 -15.32 -5.20
CA HIS A 371 34.28 -15.92 -4.06
C HIS A 371 33.32 -16.35 -2.94
N ILE A 372 32.32 -15.53 -2.67
CA ILE A 372 31.27 -15.85 -1.65
C ILE A 372 30.46 -17.08 -2.10
N GLU A 373 30.04 -17.14 -3.36
CA GLU A 373 29.33 -18.30 -3.92
C GLU A 373 30.15 -19.59 -3.81
N ALA A 374 31.46 -19.53 -4.16
CA ALA A 374 32.36 -20.67 -4.04
C ALA A 374 32.51 -21.12 -2.58
N ALA A 375 32.64 -20.19 -1.63
CA ALA A 375 32.69 -20.48 -0.21
C ALA A 375 31.39 -21.10 0.33
N ALA A 376 30.22 -20.61 -0.13
CA ALA A 376 28.92 -21.17 0.25
C ALA A 376 28.74 -22.59 -0.32
N ARG A 377 29.19 -22.87 -1.54
CA ARG A 377 29.20 -24.22 -2.11
C ARG A 377 30.13 -25.16 -1.30
N PHE A 378 31.28 -24.66 -0.86
CA PHE A 378 32.20 -25.44 -0.03
C PHE A 378 31.59 -25.71 1.38
N LEU A 379 30.95 -24.72 1.97
CA LEU A 379 30.27 -24.87 3.29
C LEU A 379 29.19 -25.96 3.23
N THR A 380 28.46 -26.03 2.14
CA THR A 380 27.33 -26.95 1.95
C THR A 380 27.70 -28.28 1.32
N ALA A 381 28.97 -28.50 0.97
CA ALA A 381 29.44 -29.70 0.23
C ALA A 381 29.13 -31.04 0.93
N ASN A 382 29.04 -31.04 2.25
CA ASN A 382 28.72 -32.24 3.05
C ASN A 382 27.27 -32.25 3.57
N ALA A 383 26.45 -31.27 3.21
CA ALA A 383 25.07 -31.22 3.63
C ALA A 383 24.19 -32.09 2.70
N ASN A 384 23.09 -32.65 3.26
CA ASN A 384 22.15 -33.46 2.51
C ASN A 384 21.21 -32.59 1.65
N LEU A 385 21.76 -31.88 0.68
CA LEU A 385 20.98 -31.00 -0.18
C LEU A 385 19.96 -31.80 -1.00
N LEU A 386 18.70 -31.42 -0.97
CA LEU A 386 17.65 -32.00 -1.81
C LEU A 386 17.76 -31.58 -3.30
N GLN A 387 18.44 -30.45 -3.55
CA GLN A 387 18.80 -29.95 -4.87
C GLN A 387 20.18 -29.29 -4.81
N PRO A 388 20.97 -29.30 -5.90
CA PRO A 388 22.20 -28.54 -5.98
C PRO A 388 21.95 -27.03 -5.76
N LEU A 389 22.92 -26.33 -5.22
CA LEU A 389 22.83 -24.87 -5.10
C LEU A 389 22.81 -24.22 -6.48
N ASP A 390 21.81 -23.39 -6.70
CA ASP A 390 21.67 -22.55 -7.88
C ASP A 390 21.57 -21.09 -7.44
N PHE A 391 22.61 -20.30 -7.75
CA PHE A 391 22.65 -18.88 -7.43
C PHE A 391 22.11 -18.08 -8.60
N THR A 392 21.15 -17.23 -8.35
CA THR A 392 20.65 -16.27 -9.35
C THR A 392 21.09 -14.85 -9.04
N ARG A 393 21.51 -14.13 -10.08
CA ARG A 393 21.78 -12.68 -10.07
C ARG A 393 20.76 -11.93 -10.95
N ASP A 394 19.86 -12.67 -11.60
CA ASP A 394 18.79 -12.07 -12.38
C ASP A 394 17.78 -11.38 -11.48
N ALA A 395 17.58 -10.09 -11.68
CA ALA A 395 16.72 -9.27 -10.81
C ALA A 395 15.27 -9.75 -10.76
N LYS A 396 14.75 -10.32 -11.86
CA LYS A 396 13.37 -10.83 -11.92
C LYS A 396 13.23 -12.16 -11.18
N ALA A 397 14.23 -13.03 -11.32
CA ALA A 397 14.25 -14.29 -10.58
C ALA A 397 14.36 -14.02 -9.06
N MET A 398 15.26 -13.14 -8.66
CA MET A 398 15.39 -12.71 -7.25
C MET A 398 14.09 -12.09 -6.71
N GLU A 399 13.41 -11.29 -7.51
CA GLU A 399 12.10 -10.73 -7.12
C GLU A 399 11.05 -11.81 -6.86
N ILE A 400 11.00 -12.86 -7.69
CA ILE A 400 10.09 -14.00 -7.49
C ILE A 400 10.41 -14.72 -6.17
N ASP A 401 11.68 -14.98 -5.89
CA ASP A 401 12.14 -15.64 -4.67
C ASP A 401 11.72 -14.85 -3.42
N TRP A 402 11.93 -13.55 -3.43
CA TRP A 402 11.52 -12.67 -2.32
C TRP A 402 9.99 -12.56 -2.19
N ARG A 403 9.26 -12.49 -3.31
CA ARG A 403 7.79 -12.47 -3.30
C ARG A 403 7.19 -13.74 -2.68
N VAL A 404 7.83 -14.89 -2.87
CA VAL A 404 7.44 -16.13 -2.19
C VAL A 404 7.57 -15.96 -0.68
N ARG A 405 8.71 -15.47 -0.21
CA ARG A 405 8.95 -15.27 1.22
C ARG A 405 7.98 -14.27 1.85
N GLU A 406 7.76 -13.14 1.22
CA GLU A 406 6.86 -12.08 1.67
C GLU A 406 5.39 -12.51 1.59
N GLY A 407 5.04 -13.36 0.66
CA GLY A 407 3.66 -13.78 0.37
C GLY A 407 3.07 -14.82 1.34
N LEU A 408 3.85 -15.38 2.27
CA LEU A 408 3.40 -16.42 3.19
C LEU A 408 2.17 -16.03 4.02
N ILE A 409 2.15 -14.83 4.56
CA ILE A 409 1.00 -14.29 5.33
C ILE A 409 -0.25 -14.25 4.45
N GLY A 410 -0.08 -13.95 3.16
CA GLY A 410 -1.16 -13.94 2.17
C GLY A 410 -1.75 -15.32 1.92
N ILE A 411 -0.90 -16.33 1.79
CA ILE A 411 -1.32 -17.71 1.58
C ILE A 411 -2.16 -18.20 2.79
N ILE A 412 -1.66 -18.02 4.00
CA ILE A 412 -2.38 -18.39 5.23
C ILE A 412 -3.66 -17.57 5.36
N GLY A 413 -3.60 -16.27 5.07
CA GLY A 413 -4.75 -15.37 5.11
C GLY A 413 -5.87 -15.79 4.16
N LYS A 414 -5.55 -16.27 2.95
CA LYS A 414 -6.53 -16.80 1.98
C LYS A 414 -7.15 -18.12 2.45
N GLY A 415 -6.35 -19.00 3.04
CA GLY A 415 -6.77 -20.33 3.46
C GLY A 415 -7.45 -20.40 4.82
N ARG A 416 -7.47 -19.32 5.62
CA ARG A 416 -8.00 -19.35 6.97
C ARG A 416 -9.51 -19.60 7.02
N PRO A 417 -10.04 -20.23 8.10
CA PRO A 417 -11.47 -20.40 8.29
C PRO A 417 -12.21 -19.06 8.30
N GLU A 418 -13.39 -19.02 7.73
CA GLU A 418 -14.25 -17.84 7.74
C GLU A 418 -14.60 -17.43 9.17
N GLY A 419 -14.60 -16.13 9.47
CA GLY A 419 -14.84 -15.60 10.80
C GLY A 419 -13.62 -15.63 11.72
N SER A 420 -12.52 -16.32 11.36
CA SER A 420 -11.29 -16.30 12.15
C SER A 420 -10.51 -14.99 11.98
N ALA A 421 -9.80 -14.57 13.02
CA ALA A 421 -8.79 -13.53 12.95
C ALA A 421 -7.51 -14.08 12.28
N LEU A 422 -6.63 -13.21 11.85
CA LEU A 422 -5.23 -13.54 11.54
C LEU A 422 -4.38 -12.82 12.58
N VAL A 423 -3.74 -13.57 13.47
CA VAL A 423 -2.82 -13.04 14.47
C VAL A 423 -1.42 -13.49 14.06
N ASN A 424 -0.62 -12.53 13.61
CA ASN A 424 0.76 -12.79 13.18
C ASN A 424 1.72 -12.34 14.28
N GLU A 425 2.43 -13.29 14.83
CA GLU A 425 3.31 -13.15 15.98
C GLU A 425 4.78 -13.34 15.60
N ASP A 426 5.64 -12.79 16.42
CA ASP A 426 7.07 -13.02 16.34
C ASP A 426 7.68 -13.22 17.72
N VAL A 427 8.76 -14.03 17.77
CA VAL A 427 9.59 -14.23 18.93
C VAL A 427 11.05 -14.26 18.50
N CYS A 428 11.98 -14.02 19.43
CA CYS A 428 13.39 -14.17 19.15
C CYS A 428 14.00 -15.19 20.12
N PHE A 429 14.59 -16.23 19.55
CA PHE A 429 15.44 -17.17 20.27
C PHE A 429 16.91 -16.78 20.15
N PRO A 430 17.77 -17.13 21.10
CA PRO A 430 19.21 -17.03 20.89
C PRO A 430 19.61 -17.77 19.61
N PRO A 431 20.37 -17.18 18.68
CA PRO A 431 20.67 -17.78 17.38
C PRO A 431 21.26 -19.18 17.46
N ALA A 432 22.07 -19.47 18.50
CA ALA A 432 22.66 -20.78 18.73
C ALA A 432 21.62 -21.87 19.09
N ARG A 433 20.41 -21.51 19.50
CA ARG A 433 19.32 -22.42 19.93
C ARG A 433 18.08 -22.32 19.08
N ILE A 434 18.16 -21.70 17.91
CA ILE A 434 17.00 -21.44 17.06
C ILE A 434 16.34 -22.75 16.56
N ALA A 435 17.13 -23.81 16.32
CA ALA A 435 16.58 -25.11 15.90
C ALA A 435 15.65 -25.71 16.97
N GLU A 436 16.15 -25.82 18.21
CA GLU A 436 15.37 -26.34 19.33
C GLU A 436 14.15 -25.45 19.59
N GLY A 437 14.33 -24.12 19.58
CA GLY A 437 13.23 -23.16 19.77
C GLY A 437 12.15 -23.26 18.71
N ALA A 438 12.51 -23.46 17.43
CA ALA A 438 11.58 -23.63 16.35
C ALA A 438 10.77 -24.93 16.45
N GLN A 439 11.43 -26.06 16.83
CA GLN A 439 10.76 -27.33 17.07
C GLN A 439 9.77 -27.25 18.21
N ASP A 440 10.18 -26.68 19.34
CA ASP A 440 9.31 -26.53 20.51
C ASP A 440 8.13 -25.61 20.19
N LEU A 441 8.35 -24.53 19.43
CA LEU A 441 7.28 -23.65 18.99
C LEU A 441 6.29 -24.37 18.07
N GLN A 442 6.78 -25.21 17.14
CA GLN A 442 5.90 -26.05 16.31
C GLN A 442 5.10 -27.05 17.15
N ALA A 443 5.73 -27.67 18.14
CA ALA A 443 5.07 -28.59 19.06
C ALA A 443 3.98 -27.86 19.87
N LEU A 444 4.25 -26.63 20.34
CA LEU A 444 3.31 -25.82 21.08
C LEU A 444 2.11 -25.42 20.22
N LEU A 445 2.34 -24.97 18.98
CA LEU A 445 1.29 -24.67 18.00
C LEU A 445 0.40 -25.89 17.77
N THR A 446 1.01 -27.05 17.56
CA THR A 446 0.29 -28.31 17.34
C THR A 446 -0.53 -28.72 18.57
N LYS A 447 0.03 -28.60 19.76
CA LYS A 447 -0.63 -28.89 21.04
C LYS A 447 -1.94 -28.11 21.20
N HIS A 448 -1.92 -26.83 20.81
CA HIS A 448 -3.10 -25.97 20.88
C HIS A 448 -3.98 -26.01 19.63
N GLY A 449 -3.69 -26.91 18.67
CA GLY A 449 -4.50 -27.06 17.44
C GLY A 449 -4.39 -25.89 16.48
N PHE A 450 -3.27 -25.15 16.50
CA PHE A 450 -2.92 -24.15 15.50
C PHE A 450 -2.06 -24.76 14.39
N LEU A 451 -1.97 -24.07 13.25
CA LEU A 451 -1.11 -24.49 12.15
C LEU A 451 0.36 -24.41 12.60
N PRO A 452 1.16 -25.49 12.47
CA PRO A 452 2.56 -25.50 12.91
C PRO A 452 3.49 -24.82 11.89
N GLY A 453 3.01 -23.71 11.28
CA GLY A 453 3.76 -22.96 10.29
C GLY A 453 4.71 -21.98 10.97
N VAL A 454 6.00 -22.30 11.02
CA VAL A 454 7.06 -21.41 11.50
C VAL A 454 7.94 -21.02 10.32
N ALA A 455 8.21 -19.74 10.20
CA ALA A 455 9.14 -19.18 9.22
C ALA A 455 9.81 -17.94 9.83
N GLY A 456 10.96 -17.51 9.32
CA GLY A 456 11.54 -16.27 9.85
C GLY A 456 12.96 -16.02 9.49
N HIS A 457 13.50 -14.98 10.12
CA HIS A 457 14.85 -14.48 9.92
C HIS A 457 15.86 -15.30 10.73
N ALA A 458 16.20 -16.48 10.20
CA ALA A 458 17.04 -17.45 10.93
C ALA A 458 18.40 -16.88 11.33
N ALA A 459 18.98 -15.98 10.52
CA ALA A 459 20.22 -15.28 10.84
C ALA A 459 20.19 -14.54 12.18
N PHE A 460 18.99 -14.12 12.62
CA PHE A 460 18.81 -13.28 13.81
C PHE A 460 18.09 -13.99 14.96
N GLY A 461 17.72 -15.25 14.80
CA GLY A 461 16.92 -15.98 15.78
C GLY A 461 15.45 -15.59 15.82
N ASN A 462 15.01 -14.71 14.92
CA ASN A 462 13.63 -14.21 14.86
C ASN A 462 12.75 -15.15 14.05
N LEU A 463 11.73 -15.71 14.69
CA LEU A 463 10.76 -16.59 14.08
C LEU A 463 9.35 -16.01 14.14
N HIS A 464 8.63 -16.14 13.02
CA HIS A 464 7.24 -15.76 12.88
C HIS A 464 6.33 -16.99 12.84
N PHE A 465 5.14 -16.82 13.38
CA PHE A 465 4.07 -17.82 13.29
C PHE A 465 2.72 -17.12 13.23
N THR A 466 1.72 -17.83 12.73
CA THR A 466 0.40 -17.26 12.52
C THR A 466 -0.66 -18.10 13.18
N LEU A 467 -1.52 -17.45 13.96
CA LEU A 467 -2.67 -18.06 14.60
C LEU A 467 -3.96 -17.63 13.89
N THR A 468 -4.96 -18.52 13.84
CA THR A 468 -6.24 -18.25 13.19
C THR A 468 -7.42 -18.53 14.13
N PRO A 469 -7.46 -17.91 15.33
CA PRO A 469 -8.55 -18.12 16.30
C PRO A 469 -9.83 -17.38 15.87
N ARG A 470 -10.97 -17.90 16.31
CA ARG A 470 -12.25 -17.18 16.29
C ARG A 470 -12.37 -16.40 17.58
N LEU A 471 -11.94 -15.15 17.60
CA LEU A 471 -11.88 -14.34 18.83
C LEU A 471 -13.26 -13.87 19.33
N ASP A 472 -14.32 -14.11 18.59
CA ASP A 472 -15.72 -13.99 19.04
C ASP A 472 -16.22 -15.26 19.76
N ASP A 473 -15.49 -16.38 19.70
CA ASP A 473 -15.79 -17.63 20.38
C ASP A 473 -15.06 -17.69 21.74
N PRO A 474 -15.78 -17.86 22.88
CA PRO A 474 -15.16 -17.98 24.20
C PRO A 474 -14.18 -19.15 24.33
N ALA A 475 -14.42 -20.28 23.66
CA ALA A 475 -13.52 -21.44 23.70
C ALA A 475 -12.19 -21.14 22.99
N ASP A 476 -12.24 -20.49 21.84
CA ASP A 476 -11.04 -20.06 21.13
C ASP A 476 -10.28 -18.96 21.87
N ARG A 477 -10.96 -18.06 22.58
CA ARG A 477 -10.29 -17.07 23.47
C ARG A 477 -9.54 -17.76 24.61
N THR A 478 -10.17 -18.76 25.23
CA THR A 478 -9.51 -19.56 26.30
C THR A 478 -8.30 -20.30 25.76
N ARG A 479 -8.43 -20.91 24.58
CA ARG A 479 -7.32 -21.59 23.88
C ARG A 479 -6.18 -20.64 23.53
N TYR A 480 -6.50 -19.45 23.04
CA TYR A 480 -5.52 -18.41 22.74
C TYR A 480 -4.79 -17.93 23.99
N SER A 481 -5.51 -17.69 25.09
CA SER A 481 -4.91 -17.31 26.39
C SER A 481 -3.92 -18.37 26.89
N ALA A 482 -4.34 -19.64 26.91
CA ALA A 482 -3.48 -20.73 27.35
C ALA A 482 -2.24 -20.89 26.44
N PHE A 483 -2.40 -20.71 25.14
CA PHE A 483 -1.25 -20.70 24.22
C PHE A 483 -0.28 -19.57 24.55
N MET A 484 -0.78 -18.35 24.81
CA MET A 484 0.09 -17.21 25.12
C MET A 484 0.88 -17.40 26.43
N ASP A 485 0.24 -17.95 27.45
CA ASP A 485 0.91 -18.25 28.72
C ASP A 485 2.06 -19.26 28.52
N GLU A 486 1.78 -20.36 27.82
CA GLU A 486 2.81 -21.38 27.52
C GLU A 486 3.88 -20.86 26.55
N LEU A 487 3.55 -19.95 25.61
CA LEU A 487 4.52 -19.29 24.75
C LEU A 487 5.52 -18.46 25.57
N VAL A 488 5.01 -17.72 26.56
CA VAL A 488 5.85 -16.92 27.47
C VAL A 488 6.81 -17.82 28.25
N GLU A 489 6.30 -18.92 28.82
CA GLU A 489 7.15 -19.91 29.52
C GLU A 489 8.20 -20.49 28.57
N LEU A 490 7.82 -20.88 27.38
CA LEU A 490 8.73 -21.41 26.38
C LEU A 490 9.85 -20.42 26.05
N VAL A 491 9.49 -19.21 25.65
CA VAL A 491 10.45 -18.23 25.14
C VAL A 491 11.33 -17.69 26.25
N ILE A 492 10.78 -17.40 27.44
CA ILE A 492 11.51 -16.75 28.53
C ILE A 492 12.17 -17.77 29.44
N ASP A 493 11.43 -18.72 29.99
CA ASP A 493 11.98 -19.60 31.06
C ASP A 493 12.91 -20.66 30.47
N LYS A 494 12.62 -21.22 29.29
CA LYS A 494 13.43 -22.25 28.66
C LYS A 494 14.59 -21.68 27.82
N TYR A 495 14.36 -20.58 27.09
CA TYR A 495 15.34 -20.10 26.11
C TYR A 495 15.97 -18.74 26.46
N ASP A 496 15.43 -17.99 27.41
CA ASP A 496 15.82 -16.60 27.71
C ASP A 496 15.83 -15.71 26.47
N GLY A 497 14.84 -15.96 25.58
CA GLY A 497 14.65 -15.25 24.34
C GLY A 497 13.94 -13.89 24.53
N SER A 498 13.35 -13.36 23.46
CA SER A 498 12.49 -12.18 23.50
C SER A 498 11.10 -12.49 22.98
N LEU A 499 10.10 -11.99 23.69
CA LEU A 499 8.67 -12.15 23.32
C LEU A 499 8.30 -11.34 22.06
N LYS A 500 9.10 -10.33 21.71
CA LYS A 500 8.95 -9.53 20.48
C LYS A 500 10.31 -9.19 19.90
N ALA A 501 10.56 -9.69 18.71
CA ALA A 501 11.79 -9.40 17.99
C ALA A 501 11.71 -8.05 17.24
N GLU A 502 10.60 -7.82 16.51
CA GLU A 502 10.44 -6.63 15.67
C GLU A 502 9.00 -6.06 15.61
N HIS A 503 7.96 -6.82 16.06
CA HIS A 503 6.57 -6.34 15.95
C HIS A 503 6.21 -5.27 16.99
N GLY A 504 7.04 -5.07 18.01
CA GLY A 504 6.80 -4.18 19.14
C GLY A 504 5.91 -4.82 20.20
N THR A 505 5.91 -4.24 21.39
CA THR A 505 5.14 -4.72 22.55
C THR A 505 3.64 -4.55 22.35
N GLY A 506 3.23 -3.34 22.02
CA GLY A 506 1.82 -2.97 21.88
C GLY A 506 0.99 -3.28 23.12
N ARG A 507 -0.30 -3.45 22.87
CA ARG A 507 -1.28 -3.94 23.86
C ARG A 507 -1.12 -5.46 24.11
N ASN A 508 -0.62 -6.16 23.07
CA ASN A 508 -0.55 -7.61 23.04
C ASN A 508 0.44 -8.18 24.08
N MET A 509 1.63 -7.58 24.20
CA MET A 509 2.67 -8.07 25.08
C MET A 509 2.91 -7.22 26.34
N ALA A 510 2.20 -6.10 26.48
CA ALA A 510 2.35 -5.22 27.65
C ALA A 510 2.21 -5.96 29.00
N PRO A 511 1.30 -6.95 29.19
CA PRO A 511 1.23 -7.72 30.44
C PRO A 511 2.46 -8.54 30.75
N PHE A 512 3.18 -8.99 29.72
CA PHE A 512 4.29 -9.94 29.84
C PHE A 512 5.67 -9.28 29.93
N VAL A 513 5.75 -7.95 29.85
CA VAL A 513 7.03 -7.21 29.98
C VAL A 513 7.74 -7.53 31.29
N ARG A 514 7.00 -7.58 32.41
CA ARG A 514 7.57 -7.95 33.71
C ARG A 514 8.14 -9.38 33.73
N ARG A 515 7.49 -10.32 33.03
CA ARG A 515 7.94 -11.71 32.93
C ARG A 515 9.27 -11.83 32.22
N GLU A 516 9.47 -11.05 31.16
CA GLU A 516 10.71 -11.03 30.40
C GLU A 516 11.85 -10.27 31.12
N TRP A 517 11.55 -9.11 31.70
CA TRP A 517 12.55 -8.17 32.20
C TRP A 517 12.80 -8.26 33.71
N GLY A 518 11.88 -8.83 34.47
CA GLY A 518 11.89 -8.83 35.91
C GLY A 518 11.46 -7.51 36.55
N ASP A 519 11.32 -7.50 37.88
CA ASP A 519 10.74 -6.35 38.61
C ASP A 519 11.56 -5.08 38.49
N LYS A 520 12.88 -5.14 38.63
CA LYS A 520 13.76 -3.96 38.64
C LYS A 520 13.76 -3.24 37.28
N ALA A 521 13.93 -3.98 36.19
CA ALA A 521 13.90 -3.40 34.85
C ALA A 521 12.53 -2.82 34.52
N THR A 522 11.45 -3.54 34.83
CA THR A 522 10.08 -3.06 34.61
C THR A 522 9.76 -1.82 35.43
N ASP A 523 10.23 -1.73 36.71
CA ASP A 523 10.10 -0.48 37.49
C ASP A 523 10.84 0.69 36.82
N MET A 524 12.04 0.46 36.31
CA MET A 524 12.75 1.50 35.55
C MET A 524 11.96 1.96 34.33
N MET A 525 11.36 1.04 33.56
CA MET A 525 10.50 1.37 32.42
C MET A 525 9.29 2.21 32.85
N TRP A 526 8.63 1.85 33.97
CA TRP A 526 7.54 2.65 34.52
C TRP A 526 7.98 4.03 34.99
N ARG A 527 9.18 4.16 35.53
CA ARG A 527 9.74 5.47 35.93
C ARG A 527 10.05 6.32 34.69
N ILE A 528 10.61 5.72 33.62
CA ILE A 528 10.81 6.41 32.33
C ILE A 528 9.48 6.94 31.82
N LYS A 529 8.44 6.10 31.76
CA LYS A 529 7.09 6.50 31.34
C LYS A 529 6.56 7.67 32.14
N ARG A 530 6.62 7.60 33.49
CA ARG A 530 6.13 8.68 34.35
C ARG A 530 6.93 9.98 34.23
N LEU A 531 8.23 9.91 33.94
CA LEU A 531 9.06 11.09 33.72
C LEU A 531 8.73 11.75 32.38
N ALA A 532 8.54 10.99 31.31
CA ALA A 532 8.24 11.51 29.97
C ALA A 532 6.77 11.93 29.81
N ASP A 533 5.86 11.23 30.48
CA ASP A 533 4.42 11.46 30.41
C ASP A 533 3.79 11.45 31.83
N PRO A 534 4.06 12.46 32.65
CA PRO A 534 3.56 12.54 34.03
C PRO A 534 2.04 12.64 34.13
N TYR A 535 1.39 13.00 33.04
CA TYR A 535 -0.05 13.19 32.97
C TYR A 535 -0.82 12.00 32.39
N GLY A 536 -0.12 10.96 31.90
CA GLY A 536 -0.75 9.78 31.30
C GLY A 536 -1.50 10.08 29.99
N VAL A 537 -1.04 11.05 29.22
CA VAL A 537 -1.68 11.49 27.96
C VAL A 537 -1.40 10.54 26.81
N LEU A 538 -0.19 9.96 26.73
CA LEU A 538 0.30 9.25 25.55
C LEU A 538 -0.02 7.74 25.63
N ALA A 539 -0.90 7.27 24.75
CA ALA A 539 -1.21 5.86 24.46
C ALA A 539 -1.16 4.92 25.69
N PRO A 540 -2.10 5.05 26.64
CA PRO A 540 -2.16 4.19 27.82
C PRO A 540 -2.29 2.73 27.40
N ASP A 541 -1.78 1.81 28.25
CA ASP A 541 -1.80 0.36 28.03
C ASP A 541 -1.09 -0.12 26.75
N CYS A 542 -0.26 0.72 26.17
CA CYS A 542 0.66 0.36 25.11
C CYS A 542 2.09 0.32 25.69
N VAL A 543 2.90 -0.68 25.35
CA VAL A 543 4.21 -1.01 25.92
C VAL A 543 4.16 -1.47 27.37
N LEU A 544 3.50 -0.74 28.24
CA LEU A 544 3.33 -1.07 29.66
C LEU A 544 1.86 -1.00 30.06
N SER A 545 1.35 -2.02 30.74
CA SER A 545 0.02 -2.04 31.35
C SER A 545 0.04 -2.56 32.78
N ARG A 546 -0.88 -2.09 33.61
CA ARG A 546 -1.14 -2.64 34.94
C ARG A 546 -2.25 -3.70 34.91
N ASP A 547 -3.00 -3.75 33.80
CA ASP A 547 -4.03 -4.75 33.57
C ASP A 547 -3.38 -5.99 32.93
N GLU A 548 -3.24 -7.05 33.72
CA GLU A 548 -2.66 -8.32 33.25
C GLU A 548 -3.52 -9.01 32.18
N GLY A 549 -4.81 -8.67 32.07
CA GLY A 549 -5.73 -9.21 31.10
C GLY A 549 -5.92 -8.33 29.84
N ILE A 550 -5.18 -7.23 29.70
CA ILE A 550 -5.41 -6.24 28.63
C ILE A 550 -5.30 -6.85 27.22
N HIS A 551 -4.44 -7.84 27.04
CA HIS A 551 -4.21 -8.55 25.77
C HIS A 551 -5.38 -9.45 25.34
N LEU A 552 -6.30 -9.76 26.24
CA LEU A 552 -7.52 -10.55 25.98
C LEU A 552 -8.78 -9.69 25.81
N GLN A 553 -8.63 -8.38 25.85
CA GLN A 553 -9.75 -7.43 25.80
C GLN A 553 -9.81 -6.72 24.46
N ARG A 554 -11.05 -6.30 24.10
CA ARG A 554 -11.28 -5.49 22.90
C ARG A 554 -10.92 -6.20 21.60
N PHE A 555 -11.07 -7.50 21.53
CA PHE A 555 -10.94 -8.23 20.28
C PHE A 555 -11.99 -7.81 19.25
N LYS A 556 -11.59 -7.84 17.97
CA LYS A 556 -12.50 -7.59 16.85
C LYS A 556 -13.08 -8.90 16.33
N SER A 557 -14.39 -8.95 16.14
CA SER A 557 -15.04 -9.98 15.33
C SER A 557 -14.74 -9.78 13.84
N SER A 558 -14.79 -10.83 13.06
CA SER A 558 -14.53 -10.82 11.62
C SER A 558 -15.74 -11.30 10.80
N PRO A 559 -16.90 -10.56 10.85
CA PRO A 559 -18.09 -10.97 10.14
C PRO A 559 -17.87 -11.02 8.63
N ALA A 560 -18.59 -11.92 7.96
CA ALA A 560 -18.59 -12.03 6.51
C ALA A 560 -19.16 -10.77 5.85
N ILE A 561 -18.69 -10.48 4.64
CA ILE A 561 -19.14 -9.35 3.82
C ILE A 561 -19.78 -9.91 2.54
N ASP A 562 -21.09 -10.11 2.55
CA ASP A 562 -21.93 -10.41 1.39
C ASP A 562 -21.38 -11.57 0.50
N GLY A 563 -20.71 -12.57 1.06
CA GLY A 563 -20.09 -13.66 0.30
C GLY A 563 -18.93 -13.23 -0.60
N SER A 564 -18.44 -12.01 -0.42
CA SER A 564 -17.35 -11.48 -1.24
C SER A 564 -15.97 -11.89 -0.71
N GLU A 565 -14.96 -11.86 -1.58
CA GLU A 565 -13.55 -12.08 -1.21
C GLU A 565 -13.05 -11.07 -0.14
N ALA A 566 -13.72 -9.91 -0.02
CA ALA A 566 -13.43 -8.92 1.01
C ALA A 566 -13.57 -9.47 2.44
N THR A 567 -14.35 -10.55 2.64
CA THR A 567 -14.43 -11.30 3.90
C THR A 567 -13.05 -11.77 4.37
N ARG A 568 -12.14 -12.09 3.46
CA ARG A 568 -10.77 -12.54 3.75
C ARG A 568 -9.81 -11.41 4.11
N CYS A 569 -10.25 -10.15 4.18
CA CYS A 569 -9.38 -9.03 4.54
C CYS A 569 -8.77 -9.23 5.94
N ILE A 570 -7.46 -9.01 6.04
CA ILE A 570 -6.70 -9.08 7.31
C ILE A 570 -6.46 -7.70 7.91
N GLU A 571 -6.99 -6.64 7.29
CA GLU A 571 -6.90 -5.25 7.73
C GLU A 571 -5.47 -4.70 7.87
N CYS A 572 -4.50 -5.27 7.16
CA CYS A 572 -3.08 -4.93 7.25
C CYS A 572 -2.71 -3.51 6.76
N GLY A 573 -3.54 -2.89 5.91
CA GLY A 573 -3.30 -1.52 5.43
C GLY A 573 -2.42 -1.38 4.20
N MET A 574 -1.86 -2.47 3.65
CA MET A 574 -0.99 -2.42 2.47
C MET A 574 -1.62 -1.74 1.25
N CYS A 575 -2.95 -1.81 1.12
CA CYS A 575 -3.71 -1.20 0.03
C CYS A 575 -3.96 0.32 0.17
N GLU A 576 -3.63 0.93 1.32
CA GLU A 576 -3.97 2.34 1.56
C GLU A 576 -3.13 3.33 0.75
N PRO A 577 -1.80 3.14 0.61
CA PRO A 577 -0.95 4.08 -0.13
C PRO A 577 -1.34 4.25 -1.60
N VAL A 578 -1.79 3.17 -2.25
CA VAL A 578 -2.11 3.20 -3.68
C VAL A 578 -3.52 3.72 -3.99
N CYS A 579 -4.36 3.94 -2.98
CA CYS A 579 -5.75 4.34 -3.17
C CYS A 579 -5.89 5.82 -3.53
N PRO A 580 -6.56 6.18 -4.64
CA PRO A 580 -6.80 7.58 -5.02
C PRO A 580 -7.57 8.39 -3.97
N SER A 581 -8.47 7.76 -3.22
CA SER A 581 -9.29 8.43 -2.20
C SER A 581 -8.66 8.57 -0.82
N ARG A 582 -7.40 8.12 -0.63
CA ARG A 582 -6.71 8.09 0.67
C ARG A 582 -6.70 9.42 1.45
N ASN A 583 -6.72 10.55 0.74
CA ASN A 583 -6.73 11.88 1.36
C ASN A 583 -8.09 12.60 1.24
N VAL A 584 -9.10 11.95 0.68
CA VAL A 584 -10.44 12.51 0.45
C VAL A 584 -11.44 11.90 1.43
N THR A 585 -11.63 10.58 1.37
CA THR A 585 -12.64 9.85 2.13
C THR A 585 -12.05 8.58 2.76
N MET A 586 -12.33 7.42 2.18
CA MET A 586 -11.91 6.11 2.72
C MET A 586 -10.94 5.38 1.80
N THR A 587 -10.04 4.62 2.41
CA THR A 587 -9.15 3.66 1.76
C THR A 587 -9.85 2.29 1.59
N PRO A 588 -9.26 1.33 0.84
CA PRO A 588 -9.85 0.01 0.68
C PRO A 588 -10.04 -0.73 2.01
N ARG A 589 -9.02 -0.74 2.90
CA ARG A 589 -9.16 -1.28 4.26
C ARG A 589 -10.32 -0.63 5.01
N GLN A 590 -10.40 0.68 5.01
CA GLN A 590 -11.42 1.43 5.72
C GLN A 590 -12.83 1.12 5.18
N ARG A 591 -13.00 0.95 3.86
CA ARG A 591 -14.27 0.49 3.27
C ARG A 591 -14.71 -0.85 3.83
N ILE A 592 -13.78 -1.78 3.93
CA ILE A 592 -14.03 -3.12 4.48
C ILE A 592 -14.36 -3.04 5.97
N VAL A 593 -13.61 -2.26 6.75
CA VAL A 593 -13.87 -2.06 8.20
C VAL A 593 -15.27 -1.51 8.46
N VAL A 594 -15.71 -0.51 7.68
CA VAL A 594 -17.06 0.04 7.80
C VAL A 594 -18.12 -0.99 7.38
N ARG A 595 -17.91 -1.77 6.32
CA ARG A 595 -18.84 -2.86 5.94
C ARG A 595 -18.93 -3.94 7.00
N ARG A 596 -17.82 -4.29 7.64
CA ARG A 596 -17.83 -5.19 8.79
C ARG A 596 -18.62 -4.62 9.97
N GLU A 597 -18.53 -3.31 10.20
CA GLU A 597 -19.39 -2.68 11.21
C GLU A 597 -20.86 -2.76 10.85
N MET A 598 -21.23 -2.50 9.61
CA MET A 598 -22.60 -2.69 9.15
C MET A 598 -23.07 -4.14 9.38
N ALA A 599 -22.18 -5.12 9.16
CA ALA A 599 -22.48 -6.54 9.40
C ALA A 599 -22.64 -6.89 10.88
N ARG A 600 -22.05 -6.12 11.80
CA ARG A 600 -22.21 -6.26 13.25
C ARG A 600 -23.51 -5.65 13.76
N GLN A 601 -24.10 -4.73 13.02
CA GLN A 601 -25.26 -3.97 13.46
C GLN A 601 -26.55 -4.73 13.20
N PRO A 602 -27.57 -4.59 14.08
CA PRO A 602 -28.94 -4.94 13.75
C PRO A 602 -29.40 -4.12 12.54
N SER A 603 -30.21 -4.72 11.68
CA SER A 603 -30.71 -4.06 10.46
C SER A 603 -31.61 -2.85 10.72
N ASP A 604 -32.21 -2.77 11.88
CA ASP A 604 -33.09 -1.70 12.36
C ASP A 604 -32.38 -0.67 13.26
N SER A 605 -31.05 -0.81 13.47
CA SER A 605 -30.30 0.15 14.29
C SER A 605 -30.13 1.49 13.58
N GLN A 606 -30.12 2.56 14.38
CA GLN A 606 -29.85 3.90 13.87
C GLN A 606 -28.44 4.01 13.33
N MET A 607 -27.48 3.31 13.96
CA MET A 607 -26.09 3.28 13.51
C MET A 607 -25.99 2.65 12.12
N PHE A 608 -26.67 1.54 11.84
CA PHE A 608 -26.69 0.93 10.52
C PHE A 608 -27.18 1.92 9.46
N ALA A 609 -28.33 2.54 9.70
CA ALA A 609 -28.93 3.50 8.78
C ALA A 609 -28.01 4.71 8.49
N GLN A 610 -27.35 5.23 9.55
CA GLN A 610 -26.39 6.34 9.41
C GLN A 610 -25.15 5.92 8.62
N LEU A 611 -24.58 4.75 8.89
CA LEU A 611 -23.41 4.25 8.14
C LEU A 611 -23.75 4.02 6.68
N VAL A 612 -24.92 3.45 6.34
CA VAL A 612 -25.36 3.27 4.95
C VAL A 612 -25.42 4.62 4.23
N LYS A 613 -26.01 5.62 4.86
CA LYS A 613 -26.14 6.98 4.29
C LYS A 613 -24.77 7.63 4.02
N GLU A 614 -23.84 7.52 4.96
CA GLU A 614 -22.49 8.10 4.84
C GLU A 614 -21.60 7.31 3.87
N TYR A 615 -21.81 5.99 3.78
CA TYR A 615 -21.04 5.09 2.92
C TYR A 615 -21.32 5.32 1.43
N GLU A 616 -22.48 5.84 1.07
CA GLU A 616 -22.82 6.14 -0.33
C GLU A 616 -21.73 7.00 -0.98
N TYR A 617 -21.42 8.15 -0.38
CA TYR A 617 -20.36 9.02 -0.90
C TYR A 617 -18.97 8.48 -0.56
N ASP A 618 -18.68 8.24 0.72
CA ASP A 618 -17.33 7.93 1.19
C ASP A 618 -16.85 6.54 0.72
N GLY A 619 -17.74 5.58 0.61
CA GLY A 619 -17.42 4.20 0.23
C GLY A 619 -17.55 3.94 -1.27
N ILE A 620 -18.72 4.30 -1.84
CA ILE A 620 -19.12 3.89 -3.19
C ILE A 620 -18.73 4.91 -4.24
N GLN A 621 -19.11 6.19 -4.06
CA GLN A 621 -18.89 7.21 -5.08
C GLN A 621 -17.41 7.59 -5.23
N THR A 622 -16.65 7.67 -4.15
CA THR A 622 -15.24 8.01 -4.17
C THR A 622 -14.31 6.82 -4.41
N CYS A 623 -14.82 5.62 -4.68
CA CYS A 623 -14.00 4.52 -5.17
C CYS A 623 -13.76 4.69 -6.67
N ALA A 624 -12.49 4.69 -7.09
CA ALA A 624 -12.10 4.69 -8.50
C ALA A 624 -12.47 3.37 -9.19
N ALA A 625 -12.60 2.28 -8.45
CA ALA A 625 -12.82 0.91 -8.95
C ALA A 625 -11.77 0.49 -10.01
N ASP A 626 -10.55 1.00 -9.84
CA ASP A 626 -9.41 0.81 -10.73
C ASP A 626 -8.65 -0.51 -10.48
N GLY A 627 -8.93 -1.18 -9.35
CA GLY A 627 -8.32 -2.46 -8.98
C GLY A 627 -6.92 -2.39 -8.38
N THR A 628 -6.22 -1.25 -8.45
CA THR A 628 -4.83 -1.10 -7.98
C THR A 628 -4.62 -1.57 -6.54
N CYS A 629 -5.66 -1.53 -5.71
CA CYS A 629 -5.60 -2.00 -4.32
C CYS A 629 -5.37 -3.51 -4.18
N ALA A 630 -5.56 -4.30 -5.22
CA ALA A 630 -5.31 -5.74 -5.22
C ALA A 630 -3.81 -6.07 -5.32
N GLU A 631 -3.02 -5.21 -5.97
CA GLU A 631 -1.60 -5.44 -6.22
C GLU A 631 -0.78 -5.56 -4.92
N PRO A 632 -0.84 -4.60 -3.98
CA PRO A 632 -0.13 -4.73 -2.71
C PRO A 632 -0.88 -5.59 -1.69
N CYS A 633 -2.06 -6.13 -2.02
CA CYS A 633 -2.87 -6.88 -1.07
C CYS A 633 -2.37 -8.32 -0.93
N PRO A 634 -1.89 -8.76 0.25
CA PRO A 634 -1.36 -10.11 0.43
C PRO A 634 -2.43 -11.21 0.19
N VAL A 635 -3.70 -10.88 0.34
CA VAL A 635 -4.83 -11.78 0.04
C VAL A 635 -5.53 -11.46 -1.28
N SER A 636 -4.93 -10.58 -2.11
CA SER A 636 -5.35 -10.24 -3.49
C SER A 636 -6.80 -9.71 -3.61
N ILE A 637 -7.26 -8.92 -2.63
CA ILE A 637 -8.63 -8.37 -2.64
C ILE A 637 -8.70 -7.14 -3.52
N ASN A 638 -9.52 -7.21 -4.57
CA ASN A 638 -9.93 -6.06 -5.36
C ASN A 638 -11.18 -5.42 -4.75
N THR A 639 -11.00 -4.39 -3.93
CA THR A 639 -12.14 -3.64 -3.36
C THR A 639 -12.99 -2.97 -4.44
N GLY A 640 -12.42 -2.69 -5.62
CA GLY A 640 -13.16 -2.16 -6.77
C GLY A 640 -14.28 -3.10 -7.23
N THR A 641 -14.04 -4.42 -7.23
CA THR A 641 -15.07 -5.43 -7.56
C THR A 641 -16.22 -5.41 -6.54
N LEU A 642 -15.89 -5.31 -5.25
CA LEU A 642 -16.90 -5.15 -4.20
C LEU A 642 -17.77 -3.90 -4.43
N ILE A 643 -17.14 -2.77 -4.76
CA ILE A 643 -17.88 -1.52 -5.00
C ILE A 643 -18.68 -1.57 -6.31
N LYS A 644 -18.19 -2.22 -7.37
CA LYS A 644 -18.96 -2.47 -8.60
C LYS A 644 -20.25 -3.26 -8.28
N SER A 645 -20.18 -4.28 -7.41
CA SER A 645 -21.36 -5.05 -6.99
C SER A 645 -22.38 -4.21 -6.21
N PHE A 646 -21.93 -3.26 -5.37
CA PHE A 646 -22.84 -2.33 -4.70
C PHE A 646 -23.50 -1.37 -5.68
N ARG A 647 -22.74 -0.79 -6.62
CA ARG A 647 -23.29 0.03 -7.69
C ARG A 647 -24.34 -0.72 -8.52
N GLN A 648 -24.12 -1.99 -8.78
CA GLN A 648 -25.07 -2.84 -9.48
C GLN A 648 -26.39 -3.03 -8.68
N ARG A 649 -26.29 -3.26 -7.37
CA ARG A 649 -27.48 -3.39 -6.49
C ARG A 649 -28.27 -2.10 -6.38
N GLU A 650 -27.60 -0.94 -6.37
CA GLU A 650 -28.26 0.38 -6.34
C GLU A 650 -28.99 0.73 -7.63
N ASN A 651 -28.67 0.08 -8.76
CA ASN A 651 -29.28 0.36 -10.03
C ASN A 651 -30.73 -0.17 -10.08
N THR A 652 -31.67 0.72 -10.34
CA THR A 652 -33.07 0.38 -10.57
C THR A 652 -33.26 -0.13 -12.00
N ASP A 653 -34.36 -0.86 -12.25
CA ASP A 653 -34.70 -1.35 -13.60
C ASP A 653 -34.76 -0.23 -14.62
N GLY A 654 -35.23 0.95 -14.21
CA GLY A 654 -35.26 2.15 -15.06
C GLY A 654 -33.88 2.61 -15.50
N ARG A 655 -32.91 2.61 -14.56
CA ARG A 655 -31.49 2.96 -14.84
C ARG A 655 -30.86 1.93 -15.77
N GLU A 656 -31.10 0.64 -15.54
CA GLU A 656 -30.63 -0.45 -16.41
C GLU A 656 -31.14 -0.33 -17.83
N MET A 657 -32.45 -0.04 -18.02
CA MET A 657 -33.04 0.16 -19.34
C MET A 657 -32.49 1.38 -20.09
N VAL A 658 -32.22 2.47 -19.36
CA VAL A 658 -31.57 3.65 -19.93
C VAL A 658 -30.14 3.33 -20.35
N ALA A 659 -29.37 2.64 -19.50
CA ALA A 659 -28.01 2.24 -19.80
C ALA A 659 -27.93 1.29 -21.00
N LEU A 660 -28.87 0.35 -21.14
CA LEU A 660 -29.00 -0.53 -22.31
C LEU A 660 -29.34 0.27 -23.58
N ALA A 661 -30.26 1.24 -23.50
CA ALA A 661 -30.58 2.08 -24.62
C ALA A 661 -29.40 2.94 -25.10
N ILE A 662 -28.57 3.42 -24.18
CA ILE A 662 -27.32 4.12 -24.45
C ILE A 662 -26.33 3.16 -25.13
N ALA A 663 -26.16 1.93 -24.64
CA ALA A 663 -25.27 0.93 -25.22
C ALA A 663 -25.66 0.63 -26.67
N LYS A 664 -26.94 0.38 -26.93
CA LYS A 664 -27.47 0.11 -28.28
C LYS A 664 -27.32 1.28 -29.27
N ARG A 665 -27.20 2.52 -28.75
CA ARG A 665 -27.06 3.75 -29.56
C ARG A 665 -25.71 4.43 -29.40
N TRP A 666 -24.67 3.68 -29.01
CA TRP A 666 -23.38 4.23 -28.65
C TRP A 666 -22.74 5.08 -29.72
N ARG A 667 -22.91 4.74 -31.01
CA ARG A 667 -22.48 5.60 -32.14
C ARG A 667 -23.06 7.03 -32.08
N SER A 668 -24.34 7.14 -31.73
CA SER A 668 -25.00 8.47 -31.58
C SER A 668 -24.44 9.18 -30.35
N VAL A 669 -24.20 8.44 -29.25
CA VAL A 669 -23.62 9.00 -28.03
C VAL A 669 -22.20 9.51 -28.27
N GLU A 670 -21.36 8.78 -28.99
CA GLU A 670 -20.03 9.25 -29.41
C GLU A 670 -20.09 10.55 -30.21
N THR A 671 -21.07 10.66 -31.11
CA THR A 671 -21.26 11.86 -31.94
C THR A 671 -21.68 13.05 -31.10
N VAL A 672 -22.67 12.88 -30.23
CA VAL A 672 -23.13 13.93 -29.30
C VAL A 672 -22.02 14.37 -28.35
N ALA A 673 -21.28 13.42 -27.78
CA ALA A 673 -20.14 13.71 -26.92
C ALA A 673 -19.06 14.54 -27.65
N ARG A 674 -18.71 14.16 -28.88
CA ARG A 674 -17.76 14.92 -29.72
C ARG A 674 -18.22 16.35 -29.97
N VAL A 675 -19.51 16.54 -30.30
CA VAL A 675 -20.09 17.90 -30.49
C VAL A 675 -20.04 18.68 -29.18
N GLY A 676 -20.43 18.07 -28.07
CA GLY A 676 -20.36 18.68 -26.73
C GLY A 676 -18.94 19.13 -26.36
N ILE A 677 -17.93 18.31 -26.63
CA ILE A 677 -16.52 18.68 -26.41
C ILE A 677 -16.12 19.86 -27.32
N GLY A 678 -16.55 19.88 -28.57
CA GLY A 678 -16.29 21.00 -29.45
C GLY A 678 -16.89 22.33 -28.94
N VAL A 679 -18.09 22.27 -28.37
CA VAL A 679 -18.76 23.44 -27.75
C VAL A 679 -18.01 23.88 -26.49
N THR A 680 -17.61 22.92 -25.60
CA THR A 680 -16.86 23.25 -24.36
C THR A 680 -15.48 23.80 -24.67
N ASP A 681 -14.78 23.28 -25.69
CA ASP A 681 -13.50 23.82 -26.15
C ASP A 681 -13.67 25.25 -26.69
N PHE A 682 -14.71 25.50 -27.49
CA PHE A 682 -15.00 26.83 -27.99
C PHE A 682 -15.31 27.83 -26.86
N ILE A 683 -16.16 27.47 -25.90
CA ILE A 683 -16.48 28.31 -24.73
C ILE A 683 -15.20 28.56 -23.90
N SER A 684 -14.40 27.53 -23.66
CA SER A 684 -13.15 27.64 -22.94
C SER A 684 -12.17 28.64 -23.55
N ARG A 685 -12.12 28.71 -24.90
CA ARG A 685 -11.23 29.64 -25.64
C ARG A 685 -11.77 31.06 -25.74
N THR A 686 -13.10 31.21 -25.83
CA THR A 686 -13.72 32.53 -26.05
C THR A 686 -14.09 33.25 -24.76
N VAL A 687 -14.68 32.52 -23.80
CA VAL A 687 -15.18 33.07 -22.54
C VAL A 687 -14.25 32.75 -21.34
N GLY A 688 -13.39 31.77 -21.52
CA GLY A 688 -12.40 31.36 -20.54
C GLY A 688 -12.82 30.16 -19.66
N VAL A 689 -11.85 29.42 -19.17
CA VAL A 689 -12.03 28.22 -18.36
C VAL A 689 -12.81 28.49 -17.07
N ARG A 690 -12.60 29.66 -16.44
CA ARG A 690 -13.29 30.03 -15.19
C ARG A 690 -14.81 30.14 -15.36
N ALA A 691 -15.28 30.68 -16.50
CA ALA A 691 -16.69 30.78 -16.78
C ALA A 691 -17.33 29.39 -16.99
N LEU A 692 -16.63 28.49 -17.70
CA LEU A 692 -17.05 27.11 -17.90
C LEU A 692 -17.09 26.32 -16.58
N THR A 693 -16.10 26.49 -15.74
CA THR A 693 -16.07 25.90 -14.38
C THR A 693 -17.24 26.39 -13.54
N GLY A 694 -17.55 27.69 -13.57
CA GLY A 694 -18.69 28.28 -12.88
C GLY A 694 -20.01 27.72 -13.38
N LEU A 695 -20.19 27.62 -14.70
CA LEU A 695 -21.43 27.09 -15.32
C LEU A 695 -21.63 25.60 -14.94
N THR A 696 -20.56 24.78 -15.01
CA THR A 696 -20.66 23.38 -14.61
C THR A 696 -20.89 23.23 -13.10
N ALA A 697 -20.34 24.11 -12.25
CA ALA A 697 -20.60 24.11 -10.81
C ALA A 697 -22.07 24.39 -10.49
N VAL A 698 -22.68 25.36 -11.15
CA VAL A 698 -24.11 25.65 -10.99
C VAL A 698 -24.98 24.49 -11.50
N ALA A 699 -24.63 23.91 -12.65
CA ALA A 699 -25.37 22.75 -13.18
C ALA A 699 -25.24 21.53 -12.23
N ARG A 700 -24.06 21.32 -11.62
CA ARG A 700 -23.83 20.27 -10.62
C ARG A 700 -24.67 20.47 -9.35
N ALA A 701 -24.77 21.71 -8.89
CA ALA A 701 -25.58 22.04 -7.73
C ALA A 701 -27.10 21.88 -8.00
N ALA A 702 -27.53 22.23 -9.21
CA ALA A 702 -28.95 22.17 -9.59
C ALA A 702 -29.42 20.75 -9.97
N LEU A 703 -28.58 19.93 -10.59
CA LEU A 703 -28.93 18.60 -11.10
C LEU A 703 -28.41 17.47 -10.22
N SER A 704 -27.12 17.25 -10.23
CA SER A 704 -26.39 16.29 -9.36
C SER A 704 -24.90 16.36 -9.63
N LYS A 705 -24.08 16.16 -8.59
CA LYS A 705 -22.63 16.00 -8.70
C LYS A 705 -22.24 14.71 -9.41
N ASP A 706 -23.11 13.70 -9.41
CA ASP A 706 -22.87 12.38 -10.00
C ASP A 706 -23.32 12.25 -11.45
N LEU A 707 -24.06 13.25 -11.96
CA LEU A 707 -24.54 13.28 -13.34
C LEU A 707 -23.83 14.31 -14.21
N VAL A 708 -23.41 15.43 -13.63
CA VAL A 708 -22.78 16.53 -14.36
C VAL A 708 -21.29 16.52 -14.10
N PRO A 709 -20.44 16.32 -15.12
CA PRO A 709 -18.99 16.39 -14.98
C PRO A 709 -18.53 17.80 -14.56
N SER A 710 -17.53 17.85 -13.69
CA SER A 710 -16.78 19.07 -13.40
C SER A 710 -15.76 19.31 -14.50
N VAL A 711 -15.61 20.56 -14.92
CA VAL A 711 -14.57 20.96 -15.87
C VAL A 711 -13.61 21.92 -15.16
N PRO A 712 -12.63 21.38 -14.39
CA PRO A 712 -11.73 22.22 -13.57
C PRO A 712 -10.60 22.88 -14.37
N GLY A 713 -10.43 22.53 -15.66
CA GLY A 713 -9.34 22.99 -16.50
C GLY A 713 -9.69 23.01 -18.00
N PRO A 714 -8.69 23.28 -18.86
CA PRO A 714 -8.90 23.29 -20.32
C PRO A 714 -9.29 21.90 -20.81
N MET A 715 -10.37 21.83 -21.58
CA MET A 715 -10.82 20.60 -22.23
C MET A 715 -10.02 20.34 -23.51
N PRO A 716 -9.74 19.06 -23.85
CA PRO A 716 -9.12 18.73 -25.12
C PRO A 716 -10.02 19.11 -26.30
N GLN A 717 -9.42 19.20 -27.48
CA GLN A 717 -10.17 19.36 -28.72
C GLN A 717 -11.07 18.14 -28.99
N LYS A 718 -12.11 18.31 -29.79
CA LYS A 718 -12.85 17.16 -30.28
C LYS A 718 -11.99 16.31 -31.22
N ALA A 719 -12.15 15.00 -31.21
CA ALA A 719 -11.51 14.12 -32.17
C ALA A 719 -12.01 14.40 -33.60
N PRO A 720 -11.21 14.13 -34.68
CA PRO A 720 -11.67 14.17 -36.04
C PRO A 720 -12.91 13.30 -36.25
N GLY A 721 -13.78 13.76 -37.12
CA GLY A 721 -15.04 13.05 -37.40
C GLY A 721 -14.87 11.78 -38.24
N ARG A 722 -13.72 11.61 -38.85
CA ARG A 722 -13.36 10.45 -39.68
C ARG A 722 -12.07 9.86 -39.20
N LEU A 723 -12.02 8.54 -39.17
CA LEU A 723 -10.79 7.78 -38.91
C LEU A 723 -9.94 7.70 -40.20
N PRO A 724 -8.62 7.44 -40.10
CA PRO A 724 -7.77 7.17 -41.25
C PRO A 724 -8.33 6.02 -42.08
N GLN A 725 -8.30 6.17 -43.38
CA GLN A 725 -8.63 5.07 -44.30
C GLN A 725 -7.44 4.13 -44.42
N THR A 726 -7.67 2.86 -44.19
CA THR A 726 -6.63 1.82 -44.21
C THR A 726 -7.14 0.60 -44.99
N SER A 727 -6.22 -0.26 -45.43
CA SER A 727 -6.57 -1.47 -46.19
C SER A 727 -6.44 -2.70 -45.33
N ARG A 728 -7.37 -3.64 -45.48
CA ARG A 728 -7.27 -5.00 -44.87
C ARG A 728 -6.20 -5.84 -45.56
N GLN A 729 -6.01 -5.64 -46.88
CA GLN A 729 -5.05 -6.39 -47.64
C GLN A 729 -3.60 -6.00 -47.24
N GLY A 730 -2.83 -6.97 -46.77
CA GLY A 730 -1.48 -6.78 -46.29
C GLY A 730 -1.38 -6.19 -44.88
N ALA A 731 -2.48 -6.04 -44.14
CA ALA A 731 -2.45 -5.57 -42.78
C ALA A 731 -1.77 -6.56 -41.83
N ALA A 732 -0.88 -6.06 -40.98
CA ALA A 732 -0.21 -6.83 -39.96
C ALA A 732 -1.06 -7.04 -38.70
N ALA A 733 -2.01 -6.14 -38.44
CA ALA A 733 -2.97 -6.25 -37.36
C ALA A 733 -4.27 -5.46 -37.68
N VAL A 734 -5.34 -5.85 -37.00
CA VAL A 734 -6.57 -5.06 -36.90
C VAL A 734 -6.32 -3.97 -35.86
N TYR A 735 -6.64 -2.73 -36.18
CA TYR A 735 -6.59 -1.65 -35.19
C TYR A 735 -8.00 -1.26 -34.76
N PHE A 736 -8.29 -1.46 -33.48
CA PHE A 736 -9.50 -0.98 -32.81
C PHE A 736 -9.21 0.31 -32.04
N PRO A 737 -9.42 1.50 -32.62
CA PRO A 737 -9.31 2.76 -31.89
C PRO A 737 -10.31 2.82 -30.76
N ALA A 738 -9.87 3.01 -29.52
CA ALA A 738 -10.73 3.12 -28.36
C ALA A 738 -11.75 4.25 -28.50
N CYS A 739 -12.96 4.08 -27.98
CA CYS A 739 -14.03 5.10 -28.08
C CYS A 739 -13.58 6.45 -27.49
N ILE A 740 -12.76 6.44 -26.44
CA ILE A 740 -12.21 7.65 -25.82
C ILE A 740 -11.33 8.45 -26.81
N ASN A 741 -10.55 7.78 -27.65
CA ASN A 741 -9.70 8.42 -28.68
C ASN A 741 -10.48 8.81 -29.94
N ARG A 742 -11.67 8.25 -30.13
CA ARG A 742 -12.64 8.69 -31.16
C ARG A 742 -13.48 9.88 -30.71
N ILE A 743 -13.56 10.16 -29.42
CA ILE A 743 -14.33 11.25 -28.81
C ILE A 743 -13.42 12.46 -28.53
N PHE A 744 -12.34 12.26 -27.80
CA PHE A 744 -11.39 13.29 -27.41
C PHE A 744 -10.20 13.37 -28.37
N GLY A 745 -9.95 14.55 -28.88
CA GLY A 745 -8.78 14.85 -29.69
C GLY A 745 -7.58 15.26 -28.85
N ARG A 746 -6.77 16.18 -29.35
CA ARG A 746 -5.53 16.65 -28.74
C ARG A 746 -5.75 17.52 -27.54
N ALA A 747 -4.75 17.65 -26.66
CA ALA A 747 -4.71 18.67 -25.66
C ALA A 747 -4.72 20.08 -26.28
N GLN A 748 -5.26 21.08 -25.55
CA GLN A 748 -5.22 22.48 -26.00
C GLN A 748 -3.76 22.95 -26.16
N GLY A 749 -3.48 23.71 -27.20
CA GLY A 749 -2.15 24.26 -27.46
C GLY A 749 -1.26 23.41 -28.38
N MET A 750 -1.61 22.16 -28.66
CA MET A 750 -0.87 21.28 -29.60
C MET A 750 -1.35 21.49 -31.03
N VAL A 751 -0.83 22.54 -31.67
CA VAL A 751 -1.19 22.91 -33.06
C VAL A 751 -0.44 22.00 -34.03
N ARG A 752 -1.17 21.38 -35.01
CA ARG A 752 -0.65 20.65 -36.19
C ARG A 752 -0.09 19.23 -35.98
N ARG A 753 -0.40 18.54 -34.92
CA ARG A 753 -0.08 17.10 -34.78
C ARG A 753 -1.19 16.22 -35.40
N PRO A 754 -0.90 15.00 -35.88
CA PRO A 754 -1.91 14.03 -36.30
C PRO A 754 -2.80 13.63 -35.12
N SER A 755 -4.01 13.16 -35.35
CA SER A 755 -4.79 12.49 -34.28
C SER A 755 -4.08 11.21 -33.82
N LEU A 756 -4.44 10.68 -32.64
CA LEU A 756 -3.80 9.46 -32.12
C LEU A 756 -3.92 8.29 -33.11
N PRO A 757 -5.10 8.02 -33.74
CA PRO A 757 -5.19 6.98 -34.78
C PRO A 757 -4.30 7.25 -36.01
N GLU A 758 -4.19 8.49 -36.46
CA GLU A 758 -3.31 8.85 -37.60
C GLU A 758 -1.83 8.64 -37.22
N ALA A 759 -1.41 9.06 -36.02
CA ALA A 759 -0.04 8.89 -35.54
C ALA A 759 0.34 7.40 -35.46
N LEU A 760 -0.55 6.56 -34.92
CA LEU A 760 -0.27 5.12 -34.76
C LEU A 760 -0.24 4.38 -36.10
N VAL A 761 -1.14 4.72 -37.03
CA VAL A 761 -1.13 4.19 -38.41
C VAL A 761 0.17 4.60 -39.12
N ALA A 762 0.59 5.85 -38.98
CA ALA A 762 1.85 6.35 -39.57
C ALA A 762 3.10 5.65 -38.98
N LEU A 763 3.16 5.48 -37.67
CA LEU A 763 4.25 4.75 -36.99
C LEU A 763 4.34 3.29 -37.47
N SER A 764 3.20 2.60 -37.49
CA SER A 764 3.14 1.19 -37.92
C SER A 764 3.53 1.02 -39.38
N ALA A 765 3.05 1.90 -40.27
CA ALA A 765 3.44 1.91 -41.69
C ALA A 765 4.93 2.18 -41.87
N ARG A 766 5.50 3.11 -41.09
CA ARG A 766 6.94 3.45 -41.09
C ARG A 766 7.83 2.26 -40.71
N ALA A 767 7.33 1.42 -39.78
CA ALA A 767 7.99 0.19 -39.37
C ALA A 767 7.70 -1.01 -40.29
N GLY A 768 6.98 -0.82 -41.41
CA GLY A 768 6.62 -1.90 -42.34
C GLY A 768 5.53 -2.84 -41.82
N GLN A 769 4.75 -2.42 -40.83
CA GLN A 769 3.68 -3.21 -40.19
C GLN A 769 2.34 -2.45 -40.32
N PRO A 770 1.70 -2.41 -41.51
CA PRO A 770 0.51 -1.61 -41.73
C PRO A 770 -0.69 -2.13 -40.90
N LEU A 771 -1.49 -1.18 -40.39
CA LEU A 771 -2.68 -1.45 -39.59
C LEU A 771 -3.94 -1.31 -40.46
N TRP A 772 -4.97 -2.12 -40.14
CA TRP A 772 -6.29 -2.00 -40.70
C TRP A 772 -7.32 -1.60 -39.66
N ILE A 773 -8.06 -0.51 -39.91
CA ILE A 773 -9.19 -0.06 -39.11
C ILE A 773 -10.48 -0.50 -39.80
N PRO A 774 -11.31 -1.37 -39.20
CA PRO A 774 -12.61 -1.77 -39.76
C PRO A 774 -13.58 -0.60 -39.82
N ASP A 775 -14.43 -0.54 -40.87
CA ASP A 775 -15.39 0.53 -41.09
C ASP A 775 -16.48 0.60 -40.00
N ASN A 776 -16.74 -0.52 -39.33
CA ASN A 776 -17.81 -0.65 -38.33
C ASN A 776 -17.33 -0.51 -36.89
N VAL A 777 -16.16 0.06 -36.63
CA VAL A 777 -15.65 0.28 -35.25
C VAL A 777 -16.46 1.31 -34.47
N SER A 778 -17.10 2.27 -35.16
CA SER A 778 -17.95 3.28 -34.52
C SER A 778 -19.18 2.67 -33.90
N GLY A 779 -19.43 2.99 -32.65
CA GLY A 779 -20.57 2.44 -31.89
C GLY A 779 -20.20 1.19 -31.06
N LEU A 780 -18.93 0.75 -31.06
CA LEU A 780 -18.43 -0.33 -30.23
C LEU A 780 -17.43 0.21 -29.18
N CYS A 781 -17.43 -0.44 -28.03
CA CYS A 781 -16.64 -0.05 -26.86
C CYS A 781 -16.16 -1.28 -26.10
N CYS A 782 -15.09 -1.15 -25.32
CA CYS A 782 -14.58 -2.19 -24.40
C CYS A 782 -15.53 -2.53 -23.23
N SER A 783 -16.73 -1.99 -23.20
CA SER A 783 -17.76 -2.20 -22.18
C SER A 783 -17.49 -1.61 -20.78
N THR A 784 -16.25 -1.20 -20.46
CA THR A 784 -15.85 -0.64 -19.16
C THR A 784 -16.75 0.51 -18.63
N PRO A 785 -17.31 1.43 -19.44
CA PRO A 785 -18.23 2.46 -18.94
C PRO A 785 -19.47 1.92 -18.22
N TRP A 786 -19.97 0.76 -18.62
CA TRP A 786 -21.13 0.11 -17.99
C TRP A 786 -20.67 -0.73 -16.78
N SER A 787 -19.61 -1.54 -16.93
CA SER A 787 -19.04 -2.35 -15.87
C SER A 787 -18.68 -1.50 -14.64
N SER A 788 -17.94 -0.42 -14.81
CA SER A 788 -17.51 0.45 -13.71
C SER A 788 -18.65 1.13 -12.94
N LYS A 789 -19.80 1.30 -13.58
CA LYS A 789 -21.01 1.89 -12.99
C LYS A 789 -22.04 0.84 -12.51
N GLY A 790 -21.76 -0.45 -12.70
CA GLY A 790 -22.63 -1.54 -12.31
C GLY A 790 -23.87 -1.70 -13.20
N TYR A 791 -23.88 -1.23 -14.45
CA TYR A 791 -24.98 -1.41 -15.38
C TYR A 791 -24.90 -2.75 -16.12
N ARG A 792 -25.56 -3.76 -15.59
CA ARG A 792 -25.49 -5.14 -16.07
C ARG A 792 -25.97 -5.30 -17.54
N LEU A 793 -27.16 -4.81 -17.86
CA LEU A 793 -27.76 -5.00 -19.18
C LEU A 793 -26.97 -4.32 -20.30
N GLY A 794 -26.49 -3.10 -20.03
CA GLY A 794 -25.64 -2.36 -20.98
C GLY A 794 -24.29 -3.02 -21.17
N HIS A 795 -23.72 -3.56 -20.11
CA HIS A 795 -22.46 -4.27 -20.13
C HIS A 795 -22.54 -5.57 -20.95
N GLU A 796 -23.49 -6.44 -20.63
CA GLU A 796 -23.71 -7.72 -21.34
C GLU A 796 -23.92 -7.51 -22.84
N TRP A 797 -24.74 -6.51 -23.22
CA TRP A 797 -24.98 -6.18 -24.62
C TRP A 797 -23.71 -5.73 -25.36
N MET A 798 -22.97 -4.79 -24.77
CA MET A 798 -21.77 -4.24 -25.41
C MET A 798 -20.62 -5.26 -25.43
N ALA A 799 -20.46 -6.06 -24.36
CA ALA A 799 -19.47 -7.13 -24.30
C ALA A 799 -19.69 -8.17 -25.40
N THR A 800 -20.96 -8.58 -25.61
CA THR A 800 -21.34 -9.49 -26.69
C THR A 800 -21.05 -8.88 -28.06
N ALA A 801 -21.45 -7.63 -28.27
CA ALA A 801 -21.29 -6.96 -29.57
C ALA A 801 -19.80 -6.76 -29.95
N ILE A 802 -18.95 -6.38 -29.00
CA ILE A 802 -17.51 -6.20 -29.27
C ILE A 802 -16.79 -7.55 -29.48
N ALA A 803 -17.15 -8.57 -28.71
CA ALA A 803 -16.54 -9.89 -28.88
C ALA A 803 -16.86 -10.51 -30.25
N ASP A 804 -18.11 -10.43 -30.71
CA ASP A 804 -18.51 -10.88 -32.05
C ASP A 804 -17.80 -10.08 -33.16
N ALA A 805 -17.70 -8.75 -33.01
CA ALA A 805 -17.01 -7.91 -33.97
C ALA A 805 -15.50 -8.22 -34.05
N MET A 806 -14.84 -8.40 -32.92
CA MET A 806 -13.41 -8.76 -32.89
C MET A 806 -13.13 -10.11 -33.54
N TRP A 807 -14.01 -11.09 -33.37
CA TRP A 807 -13.92 -12.38 -34.05
C TRP A 807 -13.95 -12.24 -35.57
N ASP A 808 -14.88 -11.42 -36.09
CA ASP A 808 -15.02 -11.16 -37.51
C ASP A 808 -13.85 -10.37 -38.08
N TRP A 809 -13.41 -9.34 -37.36
CA TRP A 809 -12.27 -8.49 -37.78
C TRP A 809 -10.97 -9.28 -37.83
N SER A 810 -10.70 -10.07 -36.80
CA SER A 810 -9.48 -10.88 -36.70
C SER A 810 -9.45 -12.04 -37.68
N ASN A 811 -10.51 -12.27 -38.46
CA ASN A 811 -10.64 -13.44 -39.31
C ASN A 811 -10.49 -14.74 -38.52
N ALA A 812 -11.34 -14.88 -37.50
CA ALA A 812 -11.34 -16.01 -36.57
C ALA A 812 -10.00 -16.19 -35.80
N GLY A 813 -9.34 -15.10 -35.43
CA GLY A 813 -8.09 -15.09 -34.70
C GLY A 813 -6.82 -15.13 -35.56
N ALA A 814 -6.93 -15.09 -36.91
CA ALA A 814 -5.77 -15.11 -37.79
C ALA A 814 -4.95 -13.78 -37.77
N LEU A 815 -5.59 -12.68 -37.45
CA LEU A 815 -4.94 -11.38 -37.29
C LEU A 815 -5.05 -10.92 -35.82
N PRO A 816 -3.97 -10.41 -35.22
CA PRO A 816 -4.04 -9.81 -33.90
C PRO A 816 -4.89 -8.53 -33.93
N VAL A 817 -5.54 -8.22 -32.81
CA VAL A 817 -6.34 -6.99 -32.62
C VAL A 817 -5.60 -6.06 -31.67
N MET A 818 -5.14 -4.93 -32.20
CA MET A 818 -4.41 -3.91 -31.44
C MET A 818 -5.35 -2.82 -30.93
N ILE A 819 -5.20 -2.41 -29.67
CA ILE A 819 -6.00 -1.43 -28.94
C ILE A 819 -5.11 -0.28 -28.48
N ASP A 820 -5.55 0.97 -28.65
CA ASP A 820 -4.78 2.18 -28.35
C ASP A 820 -5.05 2.84 -27.00
N ALA A 821 -5.71 2.12 -26.08
CA ALA A 821 -5.94 2.59 -24.73
C ALA A 821 -5.81 1.41 -23.75
N VAL A 822 -4.81 1.45 -22.91
CA VAL A 822 -4.47 0.36 -21.99
C VAL A 822 -5.61 -0.03 -21.05
N SER A 823 -6.47 0.92 -20.65
CA SER A 823 -7.66 0.62 -19.87
C SER A 823 -8.72 -0.17 -20.66
N CYS A 824 -8.80 0.03 -21.99
CA CYS A 824 -9.67 -0.76 -22.84
C CYS A 824 -9.12 -2.16 -23.06
N THR A 825 -7.81 -2.32 -23.23
CA THR A 825 -7.16 -3.64 -23.31
C THR A 825 -7.43 -4.45 -22.04
N HIS A 826 -7.22 -3.84 -20.87
CA HIS A 826 -7.54 -4.47 -19.58
C HIS A 826 -9.01 -4.85 -19.47
N GLY A 827 -9.93 -3.92 -19.81
CA GLY A 827 -11.38 -4.19 -19.77
C GLY A 827 -11.83 -5.30 -20.72
N LEU A 828 -11.20 -5.45 -21.89
CA LEU A 828 -11.48 -6.54 -22.81
C LEU A 828 -11.03 -7.89 -22.25
N LEU A 829 -9.84 -7.95 -21.67
CA LEU A 829 -9.25 -9.19 -21.13
C LEU A 829 -9.93 -9.63 -19.84
N ASP A 830 -10.37 -8.71 -18.99
CA ASP A 830 -10.98 -8.99 -17.70
C ASP A 830 -12.51 -8.93 -17.74
N ASP A 831 -13.08 -7.74 -17.97
CA ASP A 831 -14.53 -7.53 -17.88
C ASP A 831 -15.31 -8.23 -19.04
N VAL A 832 -14.88 -8.05 -20.31
CA VAL A 832 -15.61 -8.61 -21.46
C VAL A 832 -15.55 -10.11 -21.47
N ARG A 833 -14.35 -10.68 -21.35
CA ARG A 833 -14.12 -12.14 -21.37
C ARG A 833 -14.96 -12.88 -20.35
N THR A 834 -15.13 -12.32 -19.14
CA THR A 834 -15.87 -12.96 -18.04
C THR A 834 -17.39 -12.84 -18.15
N HIS A 835 -17.91 -11.94 -19.02
CA HIS A 835 -19.35 -11.64 -19.13
C HIS A 835 -20.01 -12.07 -20.46
N ILE A 836 -19.26 -12.75 -21.32
CA ILE A 836 -19.80 -13.37 -22.54
C ILE A 836 -20.04 -14.85 -22.33
N ASP A 837 -20.92 -15.45 -23.15
CA ASP A 837 -21.19 -16.87 -23.05
C ASP A 837 -19.97 -17.75 -23.42
N ARG A 838 -20.02 -19.04 -23.03
CA ARG A 838 -18.92 -19.98 -23.21
C ARG A 838 -18.45 -20.12 -24.68
N GLN A 839 -19.37 -20.12 -25.64
CA GLN A 839 -19.02 -20.24 -27.04
C GLN A 839 -18.24 -19.01 -27.53
N ARG A 840 -18.63 -17.81 -27.08
CA ARG A 840 -17.92 -16.58 -27.37
C ARG A 840 -16.58 -16.51 -26.63
N GLN A 841 -16.51 -17.01 -25.40
CA GLN A 841 -15.22 -17.10 -24.68
C GLN A 841 -14.19 -17.94 -25.45
N GLU A 842 -14.61 -19.14 -25.93
CA GLU A 842 -13.74 -20.03 -26.70
C GLU A 842 -13.24 -19.41 -28.02
N ARG A 843 -14.06 -18.54 -28.64
CA ARG A 843 -13.65 -17.74 -29.81
C ARG A 843 -12.72 -16.59 -29.42
N PHE A 844 -13.09 -15.86 -28.38
CA PHE A 844 -12.36 -14.70 -27.88
C PHE A 844 -10.95 -15.07 -27.43
N ASP A 845 -10.77 -16.24 -26.79
CA ASP A 845 -9.49 -16.76 -26.35
C ASP A 845 -8.54 -17.14 -27.51
N LYS A 846 -9.05 -17.23 -28.73
CA LYS A 846 -8.22 -17.45 -29.95
C LYS A 846 -7.73 -16.15 -30.57
N ILE A 847 -8.20 -14.99 -30.11
CA ILE A 847 -7.81 -13.68 -30.64
C ILE A 847 -6.62 -13.19 -29.85
N GLU A 848 -5.50 -12.91 -30.50
CA GLU A 848 -4.40 -12.19 -29.89
C GLU A 848 -4.80 -10.70 -29.69
N LEU A 849 -5.09 -10.29 -28.47
CA LEU A 849 -5.31 -8.89 -28.12
C LEU A 849 -3.97 -8.26 -27.76
N VAL A 850 -3.61 -7.19 -28.46
CA VAL A 850 -2.33 -6.50 -28.31
C VAL A 850 -2.54 -5.06 -27.88
N ASP A 851 -1.98 -4.66 -26.75
CA ASP A 851 -1.97 -3.25 -26.36
C ASP A 851 -1.01 -2.44 -27.24
N ALA A 852 -1.33 -1.15 -27.45
CA ALA A 852 -0.47 -0.24 -28.22
C ALA A 852 0.96 -0.15 -27.66
N ILE A 853 1.16 -0.30 -26.34
CA ILE A 853 2.48 -0.36 -25.71
C ILE A 853 3.26 -1.56 -26.23
N VAL A 854 2.65 -2.75 -26.21
CA VAL A 854 3.29 -3.98 -26.71
C VAL A 854 3.54 -3.89 -28.21
N TRP A 855 2.57 -3.35 -28.98
CA TRP A 855 2.69 -3.16 -30.40
C TRP A 855 3.87 -2.23 -30.76
N VAL A 856 3.88 -1.05 -30.17
CA VAL A 856 4.92 -0.03 -30.40
C VAL A 856 6.29 -0.52 -29.95
N HIS A 857 6.36 -1.22 -28.81
CA HIS A 857 7.62 -1.81 -28.34
C HIS A 857 8.19 -2.81 -29.33
N ARG A 858 7.35 -3.65 -29.97
CA ARG A 858 7.76 -4.56 -31.06
C ARG A 858 8.29 -3.80 -32.30
N LEU A 859 7.79 -2.58 -32.52
CA LEU A 859 8.21 -1.76 -33.67
C LEU A 859 9.52 -0.99 -33.44
N LEU A 860 9.93 -0.76 -32.19
CA LEU A 860 11.08 0.10 -31.86
C LEU A 860 12.36 -0.24 -32.65
N PRO A 861 12.77 -1.51 -32.86
CA PRO A 861 13.98 -1.83 -33.60
C PRO A 861 13.95 -1.39 -35.09
N SER A 862 12.73 -1.22 -35.62
CA SER A 862 12.52 -0.83 -37.05
C SER A 862 12.24 0.67 -37.22
N LEU A 863 12.20 1.43 -36.11
CA LEU A 863 11.90 2.86 -36.17
C LEU A 863 13.19 3.70 -36.06
N PRO A 864 13.47 4.62 -36.99
CA PRO A 864 14.63 5.48 -36.91
C PRO A 864 14.39 6.61 -35.90
N ILE A 865 14.96 6.52 -34.69
CA ILE A 865 14.93 7.62 -33.72
C ILE A 865 15.96 8.67 -34.18
N LYS A 866 15.50 9.82 -34.63
CA LYS A 866 16.34 10.89 -35.17
C LYS A 866 16.76 11.90 -34.11
N ARG A 867 15.94 12.10 -33.09
CA ARG A 867 16.19 13.08 -32.04
C ARG A 867 15.69 12.52 -30.71
N LYS A 868 16.55 12.60 -29.71
CA LYS A 868 16.11 12.37 -28.32
C LYS A 868 15.83 13.68 -27.59
N LEU A 869 14.98 13.61 -26.62
CA LEU A 869 14.71 14.65 -25.63
C LEU A 869 15.68 14.51 -24.47
N ASP A 870 15.93 15.58 -23.71
CA ASP A 870 16.82 15.48 -22.55
C ASP A 870 16.15 14.68 -21.42
N ARG A 871 14.88 14.98 -21.10
CA ARG A 871 14.15 14.32 -20.00
C ARG A 871 12.69 14.06 -20.31
N ALA A 872 12.22 12.85 -20.01
CA ALA A 872 10.81 12.45 -20.02
C ALA A 872 10.33 12.05 -18.62
N ALA A 873 9.21 12.62 -18.17
CA ALA A 873 8.50 12.15 -16.99
C ALA A 873 7.37 11.22 -17.45
N VAL A 874 7.30 10.02 -16.87
CA VAL A 874 6.31 9.01 -17.25
C VAL A 874 5.36 8.69 -16.09
N HIS A 875 4.06 8.57 -16.41
CA HIS A 875 3.04 8.11 -15.48
C HIS A 875 2.52 6.73 -15.92
N PRO A 876 3.02 5.63 -15.31
CA PRO A 876 2.41 4.31 -15.47
C PRO A 876 0.97 4.32 -14.96
N THR A 877 0.03 3.89 -15.78
CA THR A 877 -1.39 3.87 -15.40
C THR A 877 -1.74 2.58 -14.65
N CYS A 878 -2.80 2.59 -13.85
CA CYS A 878 -3.28 1.40 -13.13
C CYS A 878 -3.47 0.17 -14.06
N SER A 879 -4.10 0.37 -15.21
CA SER A 879 -4.30 -0.72 -16.19
C SER A 879 -2.99 -1.24 -16.78
N MET A 880 -1.96 -0.38 -16.87
CA MET A 880 -0.63 -0.79 -17.32
C MET A 880 0.03 -1.71 -16.29
N ILE A 881 -0.09 -1.38 -15.00
CA ILE A 881 0.40 -2.19 -13.89
C ILE A 881 -0.29 -3.57 -13.92
N HIS A 882 -1.61 -3.61 -14.02
CA HIS A 882 -2.39 -4.86 -14.10
C HIS A 882 -1.99 -5.76 -15.27
N LEU A 883 -1.55 -5.16 -16.38
CA LEU A 883 -1.12 -5.90 -17.57
C LEU A 883 0.39 -6.20 -17.60
N GLY A 884 1.17 -5.75 -16.60
CA GLY A 884 2.62 -5.95 -16.54
C GLY A 884 3.38 -5.25 -17.68
N LEU A 885 2.93 -4.07 -18.09
CA LEU A 885 3.45 -3.35 -19.24
C LEU A 885 4.37 -2.17 -18.89
N GLU A 886 4.63 -1.93 -17.61
CA GLU A 886 5.38 -0.76 -17.11
C GLU A 886 6.81 -0.71 -17.69
N GLU A 887 7.52 -1.84 -17.66
CA GLU A 887 8.90 -1.90 -18.16
C GLU A 887 8.97 -1.57 -19.66
N LYS A 888 8.07 -2.17 -20.47
CA LYS A 888 8.00 -1.87 -21.92
C LYS A 888 7.70 -0.41 -22.19
N PHE A 889 6.82 0.20 -21.38
CA PHE A 889 6.52 1.63 -21.48
C PHE A 889 7.73 2.50 -21.13
N ILE A 890 8.49 2.14 -20.10
CA ILE A 890 9.72 2.83 -19.71
C ILE A 890 10.80 2.66 -20.80
N GLU A 891 10.91 1.47 -21.42
CA GLU A 891 11.83 1.23 -22.53
C GLU A 891 11.48 2.08 -23.77
N ILE A 892 10.19 2.22 -24.09
CA ILE A 892 9.74 3.14 -25.14
C ILE A 892 10.12 4.59 -24.80
N ALA A 893 9.95 5.01 -23.55
CA ALA A 893 10.33 6.34 -23.11
C ALA A 893 11.87 6.56 -23.20
N ARG A 894 12.69 5.55 -22.84
CA ARG A 894 14.16 5.57 -22.98
C ARG A 894 14.63 5.63 -24.44
N ALA A 895 13.82 5.13 -25.37
CA ALA A 895 14.13 5.26 -26.78
C ALA A 895 14.05 6.73 -27.24
N VAL A 896 13.16 7.54 -26.67
CA VAL A 896 12.92 8.93 -27.08
C VAL A 896 13.51 9.99 -26.15
N ALA A 897 14.00 9.62 -24.96
CA ALA A 897 14.62 10.54 -24.01
C ALA A 897 15.86 9.92 -23.37
N ASP A 898 16.84 10.77 -23.01
CA ASP A 898 18.08 10.34 -22.37
C ASP A 898 17.90 10.07 -20.86
N ASP A 899 17.07 10.88 -20.17
CA ASP A 899 16.69 10.69 -18.79
C ASP A 899 15.18 10.42 -18.69
N VAL A 900 14.81 9.27 -18.12
CA VAL A 900 13.41 8.87 -17.91
C VAL A 900 13.11 8.77 -16.44
N VAL A 901 12.13 9.53 -15.99
CA VAL A 901 11.77 9.65 -14.59
C VAL A 901 10.34 9.17 -14.35
N VAL A 902 10.18 8.23 -13.44
CA VAL A 902 8.90 7.90 -12.81
C VAL A 902 8.82 8.69 -11.51
N PRO A 903 7.87 9.63 -11.35
CA PRO A 903 7.75 10.40 -10.11
C PRO A 903 7.45 9.49 -8.92
N ILE A 904 8.07 9.79 -7.77
CA ILE A 904 7.85 9.02 -6.55
C ILE A 904 6.40 9.19 -6.08
N GLY A 905 5.78 8.09 -5.67
CA GLY A 905 4.38 8.08 -5.24
C GLY A 905 3.37 8.04 -6.39
N THR A 906 3.82 7.84 -7.63
CA THR A 906 2.95 7.61 -8.78
C THR A 906 2.16 6.32 -8.58
N THR A 907 0.84 6.45 -8.68
CA THR A 907 -0.13 5.34 -8.56
C THR A 907 -1.24 5.58 -9.58
N CYS A 908 -2.48 5.17 -9.30
CA CYS A 908 -3.62 5.53 -10.14
C CYS A 908 -3.80 7.07 -10.22
N CYS A 909 -4.03 7.60 -11.42
CA CYS A 909 -4.30 9.04 -11.62
C CYS A 909 -5.63 9.53 -10.98
N GLY A 910 -6.46 8.63 -10.48
CA GLY A 910 -7.75 8.95 -9.88
C GLY A 910 -8.87 9.30 -10.87
N THR A 911 -8.60 9.29 -12.17
CA THR A 911 -9.61 9.66 -13.20
C THR A 911 -10.62 8.54 -13.43
N ALA A 912 -10.16 7.28 -13.50
CA ALA A 912 -11.00 6.07 -13.61
C ALA A 912 -12.15 6.23 -14.61
N GLY A 913 -11.83 6.52 -15.85
CA GLY A 913 -12.80 6.87 -16.88
C GLY A 913 -13.37 8.26 -16.67
N ASP A 914 -14.61 8.36 -16.22
CA ASP A 914 -15.28 9.64 -15.93
C ASP A 914 -15.40 9.96 -14.43
N ARG A 915 -14.97 9.06 -13.54
CA ARG A 915 -15.12 9.24 -12.08
C ARG A 915 -14.40 10.48 -11.59
N GLY A 916 -13.19 10.73 -12.05
CA GLY A 916 -12.43 11.93 -11.71
C GLY A 916 -12.99 13.22 -12.31
N LEU A 917 -13.82 13.13 -13.34
CA LEU A 917 -14.60 14.29 -13.85
C LEU A 917 -15.83 14.55 -12.97
N LEU A 918 -16.42 13.51 -12.39
CA LEU A 918 -17.52 13.62 -11.42
C LEU A 918 -16.99 14.02 -10.02
N HIS A 919 -15.85 13.49 -9.62
CA HIS A 919 -15.20 13.70 -8.32
C HIS A 919 -13.75 14.15 -8.51
N PRO A 920 -13.50 15.41 -8.92
CA PRO A 920 -12.15 15.91 -9.24
C PRO A 920 -11.20 15.89 -8.03
N GLU A 921 -11.74 15.87 -6.80
CA GLU A 921 -10.99 15.70 -5.58
C GLU A 921 -10.18 14.39 -5.52
N LEU A 922 -10.63 13.35 -6.23
CA LEU A 922 -9.90 12.09 -6.35
C LEU A 922 -8.60 12.26 -7.12
N VAL A 923 -8.66 12.99 -8.25
CA VAL A 923 -7.49 13.23 -9.10
C VAL A 923 -6.47 14.08 -8.36
N VAL A 924 -6.92 15.16 -7.70
CA VAL A 924 -6.05 16.03 -6.88
C VAL A 924 -5.40 15.24 -5.74
N SER A 925 -6.13 14.36 -5.07
CA SER A 925 -5.60 13.51 -4.00
C SER A 925 -4.57 12.51 -4.53
N ALA A 926 -4.88 11.83 -5.63
CA ALA A 926 -4.04 10.80 -6.22
C ALA A 926 -2.70 11.35 -6.70
N THR A 927 -2.71 12.52 -7.32
CA THR A 927 -1.53 13.10 -8.01
C THR A 927 -0.75 14.11 -7.15
N ARG A 928 -1.10 14.30 -5.89
CA ARG A 928 -0.50 15.32 -5.01
C ARG A 928 1.02 15.17 -4.89
N GLU A 929 1.50 13.97 -4.67
CA GLU A 929 2.93 13.66 -4.50
C GLU A 929 3.67 13.76 -5.84
N GLU A 930 3.08 13.24 -6.90
CA GLU A 930 3.58 13.36 -8.28
C GLU A 930 3.73 14.84 -8.70
N LYS A 931 2.69 15.66 -8.43
CA LYS A 931 2.75 17.09 -8.69
C LYS A 931 3.92 17.76 -7.95
N ALA A 932 4.06 17.50 -6.66
CA ALA A 932 5.14 18.08 -5.86
C ALA A 932 6.52 17.68 -6.40
N TYR A 933 6.68 16.43 -6.83
CA TYR A 933 7.90 15.95 -7.44
C TYR A 933 8.20 16.66 -8.77
N LEU A 934 7.20 16.76 -9.66
CA LEU A 934 7.36 17.39 -10.99
C LEU A 934 7.54 18.91 -10.93
N ASP A 935 7.03 19.57 -9.90
CA ASP A 935 7.28 21.00 -9.66
C ASP A 935 8.74 21.26 -9.29
N ALA A 936 9.37 20.32 -8.57
CA ALA A 936 10.79 20.39 -8.23
C ALA A 936 11.71 19.86 -9.37
N HIS A 937 11.23 18.97 -10.22
CA HIS A 937 11.99 18.29 -11.26
C HIS A 937 11.25 18.32 -12.60
N PRO A 938 11.24 19.46 -13.31
CA PRO A 938 10.54 19.57 -14.59
C PRO A 938 11.17 18.67 -15.67
N ALA A 939 10.35 18.27 -16.66
CA ALA A 939 10.76 17.48 -17.81
C ALA A 939 10.33 18.16 -19.11
N ASP A 940 10.96 17.76 -20.24
CA ASP A 940 10.62 18.28 -21.57
C ASP A 940 9.29 17.74 -22.05
N VAL A 941 8.96 16.49 -21.66
CA VAL A 941 7.72 15.81 -22.02
C VAL A 941 7.18 15.01 -20.85
N TYR A 942 5.84 14.92 -20.78
CA TYR A 942 5.11 14.19 -19.75
C TYR A 942 4.26 13.12 -20.43
N LEU A 943 4.59 11.85 -20.25
CA LEU A 943 4.05 10.74 -21.01
C LEU A 943 3.08 9.88 -20.18
N SER A 944 1.99 9.48 -20.81
CA SER A 944 1.08 8.45 -20.32
C SER A 944 0.55 7.62 -21.49
N ALA A 945 -0.32 6.63 -21.22
CA ALA A 945 -0.86 5.73 -22.24
C ALA A 945 -2.38 5.62 -22.22
N ASN A 946 -3.07 6.58 -21.57
CA ASN A 946 -4.52 6.57 -21.52
C ASN A 946 -5.09 7.98 -21.47
N ARG A 947 -5.92 8.33 -22.44
CA ARG A 947 -6.44 9.68 -22.66
C ARG A 947 -7.11 10.30 -21.44
N THR A 948 -7.89 9.53 -20.69
CA THR A 948 -8.54 10.06 -19.48
C THR A 948 -7.51 10.36 -18.38
N CYS A 949 -6.47 9.53 -18.25
CA CYS A 949 -5.38 9.80 -17.31
C CYS A 949 -4.60 11.06 -17.70
N GLU A 950 -4.26 11.22 -18.99
CA GLU A 950 -3.58 12.43 -19.50
C GLU A 950 -4.37 13.70 -19.13
N MET A 951 -5.69 13.69 -19.34
CA MET A 951 -6.57 14.80 -18.98
C MET A 951 -6.58 15.11 -17.49
N GLY A 952 -6.74 14.08 -16.64
CA GLY A 952 -6.76 14.25 -15.19
C GLY A 952 -5.43 14.71 -14.64
N LEU A 953 -4.33 14.12 -15.12
CA LEU A 953 -2.97 14.51 -14.76
C LEU A 953 -2.68 15.96 -15.15
N GLN A 954 -3.04 16.37 -16.37
CA GLN A 954 -2.87 17.75 -16.81
C GLN A 954 -3.66 18.73 -15.94
N GLN A 955 -4.92 18.41 -15.60
CA GLN A 955 -5.75 19.25 -14.75
C GLN A 955 -5.22 19.39 -13.33
N ALA A 956 -4.72 18.30 -12.74
CA ALA A 956 -4.29 18.30 -11.34
C ALA A 956 -2.84 18.78 -11.15
N THR A 957 -1.94 18.43 -12.08
CA THR A 957 -0.51 18.77 -11.96
C THR A 957 -0.16 20.08 -12.66
N GLY A 958 -0.94 20.50 -13.66
CA GLY A 958 -0.63 21.64 -14.55
C GLY A 958 0.43 21.30 -15.60
N LYS A 959 0.89 20.03 -15.71
CA LYS A 959 1.88 19.59 -16.70
C LYS A 959 1.17 19.05 -17.95
N PRO A 960 1.73 19.27 -19.15
CA PRO A 960 1.08 18.89 -20.41
C PRO A 960 1.28 17.39 -20.72
N TYR A 961 0.56 16.53 -19.99
CA TYR A 961 0.60 15.08 -20.22
C TYR A 961 0.02 14.71 -21.60
N GLU A 962 0.72 13.83 -22.30
CA GLU A 962 0.31 13.34 -23.61
C GLU A 962 0.58 11.84 -23.79
N SER A 963 -0.01 11.25 -24.84
CA SER A 963 0.30 9.89 -25.22
C SER A 963 1.72 9.77 -25.75
N PHE A 964 2.45 8.77 -25.29
CA PHE A 964 3.77 8.40 -25.75
C PHE A 964 3.86 8.21 -27.27
N ILE A 965 2.74 7.88 -27.91
CA ILE A 965 2.63 7.67 -29.35
C ILE A 965 2.94 8.96 -30.10
N PHE A 966 2.50 10.13 -29.62
CA PHE A 966 2.80 11.41 -30.28
C PHE A 966 4.28 11.75 -30.27
N THR A 967 4.90 11.60 -29.09
CA THR A 967 6.33 11.86 -28.95
C THR A 967 7.16 10.93 -29.84
N LEU A 968 6.82 9.62 -29.87
CA LEU A 968 7.51 8.65 -30.70
C LEU A 968 7.29 8.93 -32.21
N GLU A 969 6.09 9.31 -32.63
CA GLU A 969 5.80 9.68 -34.02
C GLU A 969 6.65 10.87 -34.46
N GLU A 970 6.78 11.89 -33.61
CA GLU A 970 7.58 13.07 -33.90
C GLU A 970 9.09 12.77 -33.97
N THR A 971 9.61 12.01 -33.01
CA THR A 971 11.03 11.68 -32.95
C THR A 971 11.49 10.74 -34.06
N THR A 972 10.58 10.03 -34.72
CA THR A 972 10.85 9.09 -35.81
C THR A 972 10.46 9.62 -37.19
N ARG A 973 9.84 10.83 -37.28
CA ARG A 973 9.35 11.41 -38.54
C ARG A 973 10.49 11.67 -39.53
N PRO A 974 10.33 11.36 -40.82
CA PRO A 974 11.31 11.71 -41.87
C PRO A 974 11.52 13.22 -42.00
N ASP A 975 12.74 13.64 -42.31
CA ASP A 975 13.07 15.04 -42.54
C ASP A 975 12.32 15.55 -43.78
N GLY A 976 11.68 16.70 -43.68
CA GLY A 976 10.91 17.31 -44.77
C GLY A 976 9.44 16.92 -44.86
N ALA A 977 8.93 16.02 -44.04
CA ALA A 977 7.51 15.77 -43.89
C ALA A 977 6.88 16.90 -43.01
N ALA A 978 6.25 17.88 -43.65
CA ALA A 978 5.51 18.93 -42.95
C ALA A 978 4.39 18.32 -42.11
N GLY A 979 4.32 18.70 -40.81
CA GLY A 979 3.27 18.26 -39.86
C GLY A 979 1.92 18.89 -40.18
#